data_22aeef43a7abd88d47648c1e7160b083
#
_entry.id   22aeef43a7abd88d47648c1e7160b083
#
_cell.length_a   1.000
_cell.length_b   1.000
_cell.length_c   1.000
_cell.angle_alpha   90.00
_cell.angle_beta   90.00
_cell.angle_gamma   90.00
#
_symmetry.space_group_name_H-M   'P 1'
#
loop_
_entity.id
_entity.type
_entity.pdbx_description
1 polymer ?
#
loop_
_entity_poly.entity_id
_entity_poly.type
_entity_poly.pdbx_seq_one_letter_code
_entity_poly.pdbx_strand_id
1 'polypeptide(L)'
;MPEYFRRFHEFSIARQVALHCPAGANRGNAWSRPDKSGTLSLLPVPDRRSRPFQSDHTKATIMTVLASSARAGFRVPGFVAALLFVCAATGRARTRHRGPIPQPWRPPRPPPQAPRVRRASTTLPPAATPTRVASSAVAASSSASSPASSSASAATPANAAAAWSWTAARRADAPDSSSVSNAVSNSGSNVAGTAAAHGPHAPHTAPDASAPSAPTPPTAATPAAAGASASTAAAPTPAATNTLVCMPDGGGPHRPAIGLVLSGGGARGYAHLGVLKVLEANRIPVDCIAATSMGAVVGGLYATGMTAQDMQRRLSQVNLADIAFDVTERSDLPQKKREDERLYIDSLTIGFDSKGFKAPVGLVQGNRLQALLANWTAAVPTNQPFDRLPIPFRAIATDLQTGQKVVLDHGSLPLAIRASMALPGLFSPAEIDGRALVDGGLVGNLPVDAARAMGADVVIAVDIGSPLRPLDALASPADVMQQMIGILIRQNVAEQRKQLTANDILLQPDLGKQTFTDFQNANQAIAAGEAAAVAALPRLARYALSPEQYEAYRAAHARPQQPIRITSIEIRTNGASVPKQIVRNALRVKPGDVYDPQAVSADLLSLTTSGNFENVTQQIINEGDEHRLVIDAQEKYWGPNFLLFGLGMSSSSTDEGGFRLHLGYRRPWLTPSGLEFRADTTLGSDMQSVHVELRQPLSNKTGYYVAPYADYKRRFTNLYDSDTDIKITQYRFQTSRVGLDFGLPLARLGDFRIGLAYTHLTASPTYNVPLNWFLPDDAPSPGTLFPSAYGHQISARARLVIDQLDDPTFPRKGYFVEARVERSLSKSNDTFFDSDASFTDVYGRLMVAQRFGRHSVNISVEAGKSFGGTNFGNPLGYTLGGFQHLSAYAADQLSGNALLYGQVTYMNQLATFNASPIKALYVGASAEVGNVWTPDTRIGSGSLKQSYTFFTSLTTAFGPVYFGVALAPGGRRNIYFQLGRTY
;
A
#
# COMPACT_ATOMS: atom_id res chain seq x y z
N MET A 1 14.86 14.09 -39.38
CA MET A 1 13.95 12.94 -39.33
C MET A 1 12.81 13.03 -40.34
N PRO A 2 11.98 14.08 -40.44
CA PRO A 2 10.87 14.12 -41.41
C PRO A 2 11.31 14.03 -42.90
N GLU A 3 12.36 14.72 -43.25
CA GLU A 3 12.89 14.68 -44.64
C GLU A 3 13.56 13.35 -45.02
N TYR A 4 14.13 12.65 -44.03
CA TYR A 4 14.70 11.32 -44.25
C TYR A 4 13.60 10.25 -44.39
N PHE A 5 12.51 10.35 -43.63
CA PHE A 5 11.34 9.48 -43.78
C PHE A 5 10.66 9.68 -45.15
N ARG A 6 10.61 10.91 -45.66
CA ARG A 6 10.06 11.23 -46.98
C ARG A 6 10.86 10.56 -48.10
N ARG A 7 12.19 10.58 -48.03
CA ARG A 7 13.03 9.88 -49.00
C ARG A 7 12.91 8.35 -48.89
N PHE A 8 12.66 7.83 -47.73
CA PHE A 8 12.40 6.39 -47.51
C PHE A 8 11.06 5.94 -48.12
N HIS A 9 10.06 6.77 -48.06
CA HIS A 9 8.74 6.53 -48.64
C HIS A 9 8.81 6.51 -50.17
N GLU A 10 9.53 7.44 -50.78
CA GLU A 10 9.79 7.46 -52.20
C GLU A 10 10.62 6.24 -52.66
N PHE A 11 11.55 5.75 -51.83
CA PHE A 11 12.34 4.55 -52.10
C PHE A 11 11.54 3.23 -51.97
N SER A 12 10.61 3.17 -51.08
CA SER A 12 9.71 2.01 -50.91
C SER A 12 8.76 1.85 -52.10
N ILE A 13 8.26 2.95 -52.63
CA ILE A 13 7.39 2.97 -53.82
C ILE A 13 8.15 2.50 -55.05
N ALA A 14 9.41 2.91 -55.25
CA ALA A 14 10.26 2.46 -56.35
C ALA A 14 10.53 0.94 -56.29
N ARG A 15 10.61 0.34 -55.12
CA ARG A 15 10.82 -1.10 -54.97
C ARG A 15 9.54 -1.92 -55.21
N GLN A 16 8.35 -1.38 -54.88
CA GLN A 16 7.05 -2.03 -55.17
C GLN A 16 6.74 -2.04 -56.66
N VAL A 17 7.14 -1.02 -57.43
CA VAL A 17 6.98 -0.99 -58.89
C VAL A 17 7.88 -2.01 -59.57
N ALA A 18 9.08 -2.31 -58.97
CA ALA A 18 10.02 -3.31 -59.53
C ALA A 18 9.61 -4.77 -59.28
N LEU A 19 8.68 -5.04 -58.35
CA LEU A 19 8.22 -6.40 -57.97
C LEU A 19 6.94 -6.85 -58.66
N HIS A 20 6.33 -6.04 -59.57
CA HIS A 20 5.06 -6.36 -60.24
C HIS A 20 5.15 -6.34 -61.75
N CYS A 21 6.27 -6.78 -62.35
CA CYS A 21 6.33 -7.13 -63.78
C CYS A 21 6.49 -8.65 -63.99
N PRO A 22 5.56 -9.33 -64.67
CA PRO A 22 5.70 -10.77 -64.94
C PRO A 22 6.74 -11.02 -66.06
N ALA A 23 7.57 -12.03 -65.81
CA ALA A 23 8.53 -12.54 -66.76
C ALA A 23 7.82 -13.12 -67.98
N GLY A 24 8.15 -12.59 -69.17
CA GLY A 24 7.75 -13.20 -70.40
C GLY A 24 8.38 -12.56 -71.63
N ALA A 25 9.30 -13.31 -72.31
CA ALA A 25 9.73 -13.27 -73.71
C ALA A 25 10.81 -12.21 -74.16
N ASN A 26 12.01 -12.64 -74.14
CA ASN A 26 13.05 -12.87 -75.18
C ASN A 26 13.07 -12.00 -76.41
N ARG A 27 14.36 -11.58 -76.75
CA ARG A 27 15.00 -11.21 -78.01
C ARG A 27 15.15 -9.73 -78.39
N GLY A 28 16.36 -9.30 -78.33
CA GLY A 28 17.03 -8.88 -79.64
C GLY A 28 17.37 -7.39 -79.78
N ASN A 29 18.65 -7.10 -79.70
CA ASN A 29 19.38 -6.14 -80.47
C ASN A 29 19.26 -4.62 -80.29
N ALA A 30 20.29 -4.06 -79.75
CA ALA A 30 21.30 -3.22 -80.40
C ALA A 30 20.95 -1.73 -80.68
N TRP A 31 21.85 -0.86 -80.24
CA TRP A 31 22.28 0.44 -80.79
C TRP A 31 21.33 1.64 -80.64
N SER A 32 21.60 2.76 -80.08
CA SER A 32 22.63 3.74 -80.27
C SER A 32 22.26 5.01 -79.46
N ARG A 33 23.27 5.68 -78.92
CA ARG A 33 23.15 7.12 -78.52
C ARG A 33 23.02 7.97 -79.84
N PRO A 34 22.47 9.20 -79.83
CA PRO A 34 23.12 10.35 -79.21
C PRO A 34 22.22 11.51 -78.69
N ASP A 35 22.87 12.30 -77.90
CA ASP A 35 22.99 13.76 -77.86
C ASP A 35 21.82 14.76 -77.79
N LYS A 36 22.01 15.62 -76.74
CA LYS A 36 21.94 17.07 -76.67
C LYS A 36 20.58 17.82 -76.87
N SER A 37 20.34 18.62 -75.83
CA SER A 37 19.84 19.99 -75.85
C SER A 37 18.40 20.26 -76.23
N GLY A 38 17.72 20.91 -75.30
CA GLY A 38 16.44 21.57 -75.61
C GLY A 38 15.76 22.17 -74.33
N THR A 39 16.11 23.36 -74.06
CA THR A 39 15.38 24.37 -73.34
C THR A 39 13.95 24.51 -73.86
N LEU A 40 12.92 24.54 -72.98
CA LEU A 40 11.65 25.23 -73.21
C LEU A 40 10.94 25.48 -71.91
N SER A 41 10.97 26.70 -71.46
CA SER A 41 9.94 27.74 -71.31
C SER A 41 8.68 27.42 -70.59
N LEU A 42 8.53 28.17 -69.59
CA LEU A 42 7.35 28.48 -68.75
C LEU A 42 6.07 28.79 -69.53
N LEU A 43 4.95 28.32 -69.11
CA LEU A 43 3.66 29.00 -69.28
C LEU A 43 2.74 28.69 -68.09
N PRO A 44 1.73 29.57 -67.81
CA PRO A 44 1.40 30.04 -66.52
C PRO A 44 0.12 29.44 -65.91
N VAL A 45 0.01 29.65 -64.62
CA VAL A 45 -1.11 29.34 -63.69
C VAL A 45 -2.34 30.17 -64.02
N PRO A 46 -3.58 29.68 -63.88
CA PRO A 46 -4.70 30.57 -63.58
C PRO A 46 -5.12 30.43 -62.11
N ASP A 47 -5.11 31.55 -61.55
CA ASP A 47 -5.73 31.97 -60.26
C ASP A 47 -7.25 31.68 -60.24
N ARG A 48 -7.75 31.05 -59.16
CA ARG A 48 -9.16 31.13 -58.79
C ARG A 48 -9.34 31.28 -57.30
N ARG A 49 -9.84 32.47 -56.99
CA ARG A 49 -10.28 33.01 -55.71
C ARG A 49 -11.44 32.23 -55.09
N SER A 50 -11.37 32.14 -53.79
CA SER A 50 -12.38 32.34 -52.73
C SER A 50 -13.68 31.58 -52.73
N ARG A 51 -13.88 30.83 -51.65
CA ARG A 51 -15.03 31.00 -50.71
C ARG A 51 -14.78 30.23 -49.43
N PRO A 52 -15.21 30.77 -48.24
CA PRO A 52 -14.98 30.15 -46.94
C PRO A 52 -16.06 29.11 -46.61
N PHE A 53 -15.66 27.98 -46.07
CA PHE A 53 -16.59 27.00 -45.51
C PHE A 53 -16.49 26.97 -44.01
N GLN A 54 -17.62 27.11 -43.35
CA GLN A 54 -17.90 27.17 -41.92
C GLN A 54 -17.43 25.91 -41.19
N SER A 55 -16.73 26.10 -40.05
CA SER A 55 -16.34 25.05 -39.11
C SER A 55 -17.14 25.21 -37.81
N ASP A 56 -18.38 24.77 -37.76
CA ASP A 56 -19.20 24.90 -36.53
C ASP A 56 -19.75 23.57 -35.97
N HIS A 57 -19.48 22.43 -36.58
CA HIS A 57 -20.06 21.17 -36.08
C HIS A 57 -19.22 20.40 -35.05
N THR A 58 -17.94 20.68 -34.91
CA THR A 58 -17.07 19.94 -34.00
C THR A 58 -17.14 20.43 -32.55
N LYS A 59 -17.60 21.67 -32.34
CA LYS A 59 -17.75 22.22 -30.96
C LYS A 59 -19.01 21.73 -30.26
N ALA A 60 -20.05 21.35 -31.01
CA ALA A 60 -21.31 20.92 -30.45
C ALA A 60 -21.26 19.51 -29.85
N THR A 61 -20.48 18.60 -30.43
CA THR A 61 -20.40 17.20 -29.96
C THR A 61 -19.63 17.07 -28.65
N ILE A 62 -18.56 17.84 -28.43
CA ILE A 62 -17.77 17.81 -27.18
C ILE A 62 -18.55 18.45 -26.03
N MET A 63 -19.33 19.50 -26.30
CA MET A 63 -20.18 20.12 -25.27
C MET A 63 -21.37 19.26 -24.85
N THR A 64 -21.89 18.41 -25.73
CA THR A 64 -23.02 17.52 -25.42
C THR A 64 -22.61 16.36 -24.51
N VAL A 65 -21.40 15.84 -24.65
CA VAL A 65 -20.86 14.78 -23.78
C VAL A 65 -20.55 15.34 -22.37
N LEU A 66 -20.09 16.58 -22.26
CA LEU A 66 -19.84 17.23 -20.97
C LEU A 66 -21.14 17.65 -20.24
N ALA A 67 -22.18 17.99 -20.99
CA ALA A 67 -23.49 18.37 -20.42
C ALA A 67 -24.29 17.16 -19.91
N SER A 68 -24.09 15.96 -20.47
CA SER A 68 -24.72 14.72 -19.99
C SER A 68 -24.07 14.16 -18.71
N SER A 69 -22.75 14.39 -18.52
CA SER A 69 -22.06 13.97 -17.29
C SER A 69 -22.38 14.87 -16.08
N ALA A 70 -22.74 16.14 -16.30
CA ALA A 70 -23.18 17.05 -15.23
C ALA A 70 -24.54 16.67 -14.62
N ARG A 71 -25.39 15.94 -15.34
CA ARG A 71 -26.69 15.43 -14.83
C ARG A 71 -26.57 14.16 -13.98
N ALA A 72 -25.44 13.50 -14.00
CA ALA A 72 -25.18 12.28 -13.23
C ALA A 72 -24.56 12.51 -11.83
N GLY A 73 -24.53 13.74 -11.33
CA GLY A 73 -24.10 14.04 -9.96
C GLY A 73 -22.59 14.02 -9.72
N PHE A 74 -21.77 13.97 -10.78
CA PHE A 74 -20.32 14.07 -10.66
C PHE A 74 -19.87 15.52 -10.47
N ARG A 75 -19.46 15.89 -9.25
CA ARG A 75 -18.74 17.14 -8.99
C ARG A 75 -17.29 16.97 -9.47
N VAL A 76 -17.01 17.41 -10.68
CA VAL A 76 -15.63 17.56 -11.17
C VAL A 76 -15.06 18.83 -10.54
N PRO A 77 -13.93 18.79 -9.81
CA PRO A 77 -13.32 20.01 -9.28
C PRO A 77 -12.98 20.97 -10.43
N GLY A 78 -13.29 22.26 -10.25
CA GLY A 78 -13.16 23.33 -11.26
C GLY A 78 -11.76 23.48 -11.89
N PHE A 79 -10.76 22.77 -11.40
CA PHE A 79 -9.39 22.78 -11.90
C PHE A 79 -9.22 22.08 -13.27
N VAL A 80 -10.05 21.08 -13.59
CA VAL A 80 -9.99 20.36 -14.88
C VAL A 80 -10.50 21.23 -16.02
N ALA A 81 -11.45 22.13 -15.75
CA ALA A 81 -11.94 23.10 -16.75
C ALA A 81 -10.87 24.16 -17.12
N ALA A 82 -9.99 24.52 -16.17
CA ALA A 82 -8.89 25.45 -16.40
C ALA A 82 -7.78 24.87 -17.29
N LEU A 83 -7.49 23.55 -17.15
CA LEU A 83 -6.46 22.88 -17.96
C LEU A 83 -6.84 22.74 -19.43
N LEU A 84 -8.12 22.54 -19.70
CA LEU A 84 -8.67 22.49 -21.08
C LEU A 84 -8.72 23.87 -21.74
N PHE A 85 -8.83 24.95 -20.95
CA PHE A 85 -8.83 26.32 -21.45
C PHE A 85 -7.42 26.81 -21.86
N VAL A 86 -6.37 26.36 -21.16
CA VAL A 86 -4.97 26.69 -21.51
C VAL A 86 -4.56 26.09 -22.84
N CYS A 87 -5.03 24.91 -23.19
CA CYS A 87 -4.74 24.27 -24.49
C CYS A 87 -5.45 24.96 -25.66
N ALA A 88 -6.56 25.68 -25.43
CA ALA A 88 -7.31 26.40 -26.48
C ALA A 88 -6.79 27.83 -26.71
N ALA A 89 -6.06 28.43 -25.75
CA ALA A 89 -5.65 29.84 -25.78
C ALA A 89 -4.27 30.08 -26.45
N THR A 90 -3.49 29.05 -26.70
CA THR A 90 -2.13 29.21 -27.27
C THR A 90 -2.04 29.28 -28.80
N GLY A 91 -3.17 29.27 -29.50
CA GLY A 91 -3.26 29.26 -30.97
C GLY A 91 -3.31 30.60 -31.68
N ARG A 92 -3.24 31.76 -31.01
CA ARG A 92 -3.31 33.06 -31.67
C ARG A 92 -2.34 34.08 -31.06
N ALA A 93 -1.21 34.25 -31.65
CA ALA A 93 -0.45 35.49 -31.59
C ALA A 93 0.55 35.62 -32.74
N ARG A 94 0.12 36.31 -33.79
CA ARG A 94 1.00 37.11 -34.65
C ARG A 94 0.13 38.09 -35.48
N THR A 95 -0.03 39.30 -34.99
CA THR A 95 -0.01 40.49 -35.87
C THR A 95 0.30 41.71 -34.99
N ARG A 96 1.28 42.46 -35.47
CA ARG A 96 1.78 43.73 -34.92
C ARG A 96 0.73 44.84 -35.16
N HIS A 97 0.35 45.61 -34.09
CA HIS A 97 0.12 47.04 -34.26
C HIS A 97 0.47 47.76 -32.95
N ARG A 98 1.26 48.86 -33.12
CA ARG A 98 1.60 49.82 -32.07
C ARG A 98 0.44 50.77 -31.86
N GLY A 99 0.09 51.04 -30.60
CA GLY A 99 -0.76 52.11 -30.14
C GLY A 99 -0.66 52.27 -28.61
N PRO A 100 -0.99 53.39 -28.01
CA PRO A 100 -0.21 54.06 -26.95
C PRO A 100 -0.56 53.63 -25.54
N ILE A 101 0.38 53.90 -24.64
CA ILE A 101 0.47 53.59 -23.21
C ILE A 101 -0.71 54.24 -22.43
N PRO A 102 -1.48 53.48 -21.60
CA PRO A 102 -2.32 54.08 -20.57
C PRO A 102 -1.68 54.02 -19.17
N GLN A 103 -1.95 55.05 -18.39
CA GLN A 103 -1.50 55.34 -17.03
C GLN A 103 -1.97 54.28 -15.97
N PRO A 104 -1.36 54.25 -14.75
CA PRO A 104 -1.56 53.25 -13.74
C PRO A 104 -2.92 53.33 -13.05
N TRP A 105 -3.48 52.17 -12.86
CA TRP A 105 -4.77 51.87 -12.23
C TRP A 105 -4.74 52.09 -10.72
N ARG A 106 -5.71 52.88 -10.17
CA ARG A 106 -5.98 52.97 -8.74
C ARG A 106 -7.07 51.98 -8.35
N PRO A 107 -6.97 51.30 -7.19
CA PRO A 107 -7.99 50.34 -6.75
C PRO A 107 -9.28 51.08 -6.28
N PRO A 108 -10.48 50.48 -6.46
CA PRO A 108 -11.74 51.09 -5.99
C PRO A 108 -11.90 50.89 -4.46
N ARG A 109 -12.54 51.89 -3.85
CA ARG A 109 -12.89 51.98 -2.42
C ARG A 109 -13.97 50.93 -2.08
N PRO A 110 -13.95 50.37 -0.83
CA PRO A 110 -14.99 49.44 -0.38
C PRO A 110 -16.33 50.11 -0.13
N PRO A 111 -17.46 49.41 -0.27
CA PRO A 111 -18.80 49.92 -0.04
C PRO A 111 -19.09 50.11 1.47
N PRO A 112 -20.05 51.03 1.84
CA PRO A 112 -20.30 51.38 3.21
C PRO A 112 -21.02 50.27 4.00
N GLN A 113 -20.66 50.18 5.29
CA GLN A 113 -21.22 49.23 6.27
C GLN A 113 -22.67 49.63 6.61
N ALA A 114 -23.56 48.61 6.64
CA ALA A 114 -24.94 48.70 7.13
C ALA A 114 -24.97 48.80 8.68
N PRO A 115 -25.99 49.47 9.27
CA PRO A 115 -25.99 49.84 10.68
C PRO A 115 -26.31 48.65 11.61
N ARG A 116 -25.62 48.66 12.75
CA ARG A 116 -25.83 47.76 13.90
C ARG A 116 -27.19 47.94 14.50
N VAL A 117 -28.01 46.90 14.57
CA VAL A 117 -29.21 46.82 15.38
C VAL A 117 -28.83 46.44 16.82
N ARG A 118 -29.25 47.29 17.75
CA ARG A 118 -29.10 47.09 19.20
C ARG A 118 -30.02 45.98 19.67
N ARG A 119 -29.49 45.09 20.50
CA ARG A 119 -30.24 44.14 21.36
C ARG A 119 -31.02 44.90 22.39
N ALA A 120 -32.30 44.69 22.45
CA ALA A 120 -33.11 44.96 23.61
C ALA A 120 -33.48 43.62 24.30
N SER A 121 -33.12 43.56 25.58
CA SER A 121 -33.51 42.55 26.52
C SER A 121 -34.97 42.70 26.91
N THR A 122 -35.74 41.62 26.87
CA THR A 122 -36.99 41.53 27.66
C THR A 122 -37.17 40.10 28.21
N THR A 123 -37.45 40.12 29.45
CA THR A 123 -37.72 39.15 30.50
C THR A 123 -38.86 38.18 30.21
N LEU A 124 -38.67 36.95 30.70
CA LEU A 124 -39.69 35.94 30.89
C LEU A 124 -40.74 36.36 31.94
N PRO A 125 -41.96 35.78 31.88
CA PRO A 125 -42.37 34.86 32.97
C PRO A 125 -43.27 33.66 32.49
N PRO A 126 -43.82 32.82 33.42
CA PRO A 126 -43.52 31.43 33.51
C PRO A 126 -44.72 30.49 33.23
N ALA A 127 -44.39 29.19 33.13
CA ALA A 127 -45.10 27.93 33.32
C ALA A 127 -46.62 27.86 33.50
N ALA A 128 -47.26 26.96 32.74
CA ALA A 128 -48.41 26.18 33.21
C ALA A 128 -48.43 24.81 32.54
N THR A 129 -48.41 23.79 33.39
CA THR A 129 -48.70 22.36 33.21
C THR A 129 -50.18 22.12 33.57
N PRO A 130 -50.74 20.92 33.48
CA PRO A 130 -51.08 20.05 32.34
C PRO A 130 -52.58 19.69 32.37
N THR A 131 -53.09 19.04 31.33
CA THR A 131 -54.35 18.25 31.54
C THR A 131 -54.33 16.96 30.68
N ARG A 132 -54.46 15.86 31.41
CA ARG A 132 -54.91 14.54 30.97
C ARG A 132 -56.35 14.60 30.43
N VAL A 133 -56.65 13.85 29.40
CA VAL A 133 -57.89 13.10 29.27
C VAL A 133 -57.63 11.75 28.60
N ALA A 134 -58.23 10.76 29.16
CA ALA A 134 -58.16 9.35 29.03
C ALA A 134 -59.19 8.77 28.06
N SER A 135 -58.95 7.49 27.75
CA SER A 135 -59.88 6.39 27.41
C SER A 135 -60.46 6.46 26.01
N SER A 136 -60.57 5.39 25.32
CA SER A 136 -61.12 4.08 25.69
C SER A 136 -60.79 2.99 24.67
N ALA A 137 -60.69 1.80 25.21
CA ALA A 137 -60.59 0.50 24.62
C ALA A 137 -61.79 0.14 23.72
N VAL A 138 -61.62 -0.79 22.81
CA VAL A 138 -62.53 -1.95 22.62
C VAL A 138 -61.74 -3.09 21.97
N ALA A 139 -61.90 -4.27 22.60
CA ALA A 139 -61.39 -5.59 22.24
C ALA A 139 -62.35 -6.31 21.30
N ALA A 140 -61.84 -7.33 20.66
CA ALA A 140 -62.40 -8.66 20.45
C ALA A 140 -61.63 -9.35 19.31
N SER A 141 -60.95 -10.39 19.55
CA SER A 141 -61.22 -11.80 19.80
C SER A 141 -61.27 -12.69 18.57
N SER A 142 -60.42 -13.72 18.68
CA SER A 142 -60.63 -15.13 18.32
C SER A 142 -60.55 -15.47 16.83
N SER A 143 -60.02 -16.57 16.41
CA SER A 143 -59.62 -17.90 16.93
C SER A 143 -58.98 -18.68 15.78
N ALA A 144 -57.93 -19.39 16.06
CA ALA A 144 -57.70 -20.82 15.95
C ALA A 144 -58.03 -21.52 14.62
N SER A 145 -57.08 -22.18 14.00
CA SER A 145 -56.94 -23.63 13.90
C SER A 145 -56.11 -24.07 12.73
N SER A 146 -55.06 -24.87 13.00
CA SER A 146 -54.49 -25.86 12.04
C SER A 146 -55.44 -27.07 11.96
N PRO A 147 -55.38 -28.00 11.00
CA PRO A 147 -54.26 -28.88 10.77
C PRO A 147 -54.01 -29.46 9.35
N ALA A 148 -52.81 -29.99 9.19
CA ALA A 148 -52.39 -31.27 8.63
C ALA A 148 -52.76 -31.72 7.16
N SER A 149 -51.67 -32.10 6.49
CA SER A 149 -51.36 -33.33 5.79
C SER A 149 -51.82 -33.57 4.35
N SER A 150 -50.87 -34.13 3.66
CA SER A 150 -50.85 -35.18 2.66
C SER A 150 -50.60 -34.78 1.18
N SER A 151 -49.46 -35.16 0.73
CA SER A 151 -49.11 -36.22 -0.25
C SER A 151 -49.54 -36.07 -1.72
N ALA A 152 -48.56 -36.36 -2.51
CA ALA A 152 -48.56 -37.07 -3.82
C ALA A 152 -48.46 -36.27 -5.10
N SER A 153 -47.35 -36.38 -5.73
CA SER A 153 -47.05 -37.21 -6.90
C SER A 153 -47.23 -36.54 -8.30
N ALA A 154 -46.08 -36.58 -9.00
CA ALA A 154 -45.92 -36.89 -10.44
C ALA A 154 -46.15 -35.82 -11.52
N ALA A 155 -45.09 -35.47 -12.23
CA ALA A 155 -44.78 -35.82 -13.61
C ALA A 155 -43.85 -34.76 -14.29
N THR A 156 -42.75 -35.26 -14.79
CA THR A 156 -41.80 -34.67 -15.75
C THR A 156 -42.47 -34.67 -17.17
N PRO A 157 -41.93 -33.85 -18.15
CA PRO A 157 -40.66 -34.18 -18.81
C PRO A 157 -39.80 -33.04 -19.36
N ALA A 158 -38.50 -33.31 -19.33
CA ALA A 158 -37.49 -33.28 -20.41
C ALA A 158 -37.23 -31.99 -21.25
N ASN A 159 -36.01 -31.49 -21.22
CA ASN A 159 -34.98 -31.52 -22.27
C ASN A 159 -33.76 -30.66 -21.87
N ALA A 160 -32.62 -31.27 -21.72
CA ALA A 160 -31.43 -31.37 -22.55
C ALA A 160 -30.58 -30.12 -22.66
N ALA A 161 -29.42 -30.13 -22.00
CA ALA A 161 -28.19 -29.55 -22.52
C ALA A 161 -26.97 -30.21 -21.83
N ALA A 162 -25.99 -30.53 -22.65
CA ALA A 162 -24.86 -31.40 -22.46
C ALA A 162 -23.80 -30.84 -21.47
N ALA A 163 -23.36 -31.73 -20.56
CA ALA A 163 -22.16 -31.58 -19.77
C ALA A 163 -21.05 -32.46 -20.35
N TRP A 164 -19.88 -31.90 -20.54
CA TRP A 164 -18.66 -32.63 -20.85
C TRP A 164 -17.95 -32.98 -19.54
N SER A 165 -17.96 -34.27 -19.21
CA SER A 165 -17.16 -34.83 -18.11
C SER A 165 -16.01 -35.65 -18.69
N TRP A 166 -14.81 -35.45 -18.20
CA TRP A 166 -13.65 -36.32 -18.40
C TRP A 166 -13.56 -37.29 -17.22
N THR A 167 -13.83 -38.57 -17.49
CA THR A 167 -13.61 -39.68 -16.59
C THR A 167 -12.36 -40.41 -17.04
N ALA A 168 -11.38 -40.51 -16.16
CA ALA A 168 -10.23 -41.41 -16.27
C ALA A 168 -10.60 -42.80 -15.74
N ALA A 169 -10.41 -43.80 -16.55
CA ALA A 169 -10.67 -45.22 -16.24
C ALA A 169 -9.56 -45.78 -15.35
N ARG A 170 -9.96 -46.38 -14.24
CA ARG A 170 -9.18 -47.36 -13.47
C ARG A 170 -9.41 -48.78 -14.07
N ARG A 171 -8.32 -49.52 -14.21
CA ARG A 171 -8.36 -50.96 -14.21
C ARG A 171 -7.57 -51.50 -13.03
N ALA A 172 -8.25 -52.30 -12.24
CA ALA A 172 -7.74 -53.14 -11.20
C ALA A 172 -7.27 -54.44 -11.81
N ASP A 173 -6.18 -55.00 -11.29
CA ASP A 173 -6.06 -56.46 -11.04
C ASP A 173 -4.80 -56.68 -10.17
N ALA A 174 -4.95 -57.27 -9.01
CA ALA A 174 -3.95 -57.97 -8.18
C ALA A 174 -4.13 -59.48 -8.47
N PRO A 175 -3.23 -60.42 -8.11
CA PRO A 175 -2.53 -60.51 -6.83
C PRO A 175 -1.09 -61.15 -6.86
N ASP A 176 -0.48 -61.15 -5.68
CA ASP A 176 0.37 -62.15 -4.98
C ASP A 176 1.87 -62.28 -5.25
N SER A 177 2.54 -62.15 -4.13
CA SER A 177 3.52 -62.96 -3.43
C SER A 177 5.02 -62.90 -3.78
N SER A 178 5.72 -62.68 -2.68
CA SER A 178 6.98 -63.29 -2.26
C SER A 178 8.33 -62.72 -2.73
N SER A 179 9.01 -62.19 -1.74
CA SER A 179 10.33 -62.50 -1.21
C SER A 179 11.60 -62.33 -2.07
N VAL A 180 12.61 -61.81 -1.35
CA VAL A 180 14.06 -62.17 -1.30
C VAL A 180 15.05 -61.30 -2.07
N SER A 181 15.76 -60.57 -1.26
CA SER A 181 17.24 -60.37 -1.14
C SER A 181 18.14 -60.18 -2.36
N ASN A 182 19.05 -59.29 -2.08
CA ASN A 182 20.49 -59.26 -2.37
C ASN A 182 21.02 -58.74 -3.73
N ALA A 183 21.75 -57.70 -3.55
CA ALA A 183 23.23 -57.62 -3.74
C ALA A 183 23.76 -57.38 -5.18
N VAL A 184 24.54 -56.34 -5.26
CA VAL A 184 25.92 -56.26 -5.79
C VAL A 184 26.12 -56.12 -7.31
N SER A 185 26.87 -55.06 -7.57
CA SER A 185 27.98 -54.91 -8.53
C SER A 185 27.71 -54.41 -9.97
N ASN A 186 28.33 -53.34 -10.23
CA ASN A 186 29.52 -53.12 -11.05
C ASN A 186 29.44 -53.33 -12.57
N SER A 187 29.80 -52.32 -13.25
CA SER A 187 30.80 -52.18 -14.36
C SER A 187 30.32 -51.13 -15.34
N GLY A 188 31.06 -50.20 -15.78
CA GLY A 188 32.48 -50.05 -16.06
C GLY A 188 32.65 -49.55 -17.45
N SER A 189 33.61 -48.72 -17.61
CA SER A 189 34.47 -48.37 -18.75
C SER A 189 34.27 -47.00 -19.34
N ASN A 190 35.24 -46.11 -19.09
CA ASN A 190 36.53 -45.86 -19.76
C ASN A 190 36.37 -45.06 -21.05
N VAL A 191 37.18 -44.00 -21.17
CA VAL A 191 38.54 -43.84 -21.72
C VAL A 191 38.92 -42.32 -21.53
N ALA A 192 39.96 -42.03 -20.83
CA ALA A 192 41.36 -41.73 -21.08
C ALA A 192 41.60 -40.36 -21.75
N GLY A 193 42.59 -39.57 -21.38
CA GLY A 193 43.90 -39.63 -20.81
C GLY A 193 44.49 -38.26 -20.79
N THR A 194 45.45 -37.99 -20.12
CA THR A 194 46.89 -37.98 -19.92
C THR A 194 47.31 -36.66 -19.29
N ALA A 195 47.96 -36.73 -18.17
CA ALA A 195 49.36 -36.81 -17.74
C ALA A 195 50.00 -35.43 -17.62
N ALA A 196 50.79 -35.05 -16.63
CA ALA A 196 51.84 -35.61 -15.78
C ALA A 196 52.12 -34.63 -14.63
N ALA A 197 52.35 -35.00 -13.46
CA ALA A 197 53.48 -35.52 -12.67
C ALA A 197 54.30 -34.43 -11.98
N HIS A 198 54.35 -34.40 -10.66
CA HIS A 198 55.47 -34.64 -9.77
C HIS A 198 55.07 -34.42 -8.30
N GLY A 199 55.16 -35.44 -7.51
CA GLY A 199 55.31 -35.42 -6.05
C GLY A 199 56.77 -35.76 -5.70
N PRO A 200 57.16 -36.20 -4.50
CA PRO A 200 56.49 -36.20 -3.17
C PRO A 200 57.41 -35.62 -2.06
N HIS A 201 56.98 -35.51 -0.81
CA HIS A 201 57.68 -35.95 0.41
C HIS A 201 56.97 -35.54 1.70
N ALA A 202 56.64 -36.50 2.48
CA ALA A 202 56.46 -36.45 3.92
C ALA A 202 57.63 -37.17 4.59
N PRO A 203 57.79 -37.39 5.89
CA PRO A 203 57.16 -36.85 7.10
C PRO A 203 58.22 -36.38 8.16
N HIS A 204 57.80 -35.77 9.31
CA HIS A 204 58.42 -36.18 10.63
C HIS A 204 57.81 -35.31 11.79
N THR A 205 57.22 -36.02 12.71
CA THR A 205 57.38 -36.09 14.18
C THR A 205 57.26 -34.82 15.03
N ALA A 206 56.34 -34.96 16.01
CA ALA A 206 56.30 -34.16 17.26
C ALA A 206 57.54 -34.51 18.16
N PRO A 207 57.90 -33.73 19.15
CA PRO A 207 57.30 -33.88 20.49
C PRO A 207 57.16 -32.62 21.39
N ASP A 208 56.30 -32.79 22.33
CA ASP A 208 56.27 -32.44 23.76
C ASP A 208 56.93 -31.19 24.37
N ALA A 209 56.17 -30.61 25.28
CA ALA A 209 56.43 -30.21 26.66
C ALA A 209 56.64 -28.74 27.03
N SER A 210 55.92 -28.41 28.08
CA SER A 210 56.23 -27.51 29.20
C SER A 210 55.63 -26.11 29.24
N ALA A 211 54.69 -25.97 30.16
CA ALA A 211 54.41 -24.72 30.85
C ALA A 211 55.63 -24.26 31.72
N PRO A 212 55.78 -23.00 32.01
CA PRO A 212 55.58 -22.59 33.41
C PRO A 212 54.95 -21.19 33.67
N SER A 213 54.14 -21.19 34.75
CA SER A 213 54.11 -20.29 35.92
C SER A 213 54.05 -18.78 35.79
N ALA A 214 53.03 -18.30 36.44
CA ALA A 214 52.82 -16.91 36.89
C ALA A 214 53.94 -16.33 37.75
N PRO A 215 54.01 -15.00 37.87
CA PRO A 215 54.22 -14.44 39.22
C PRO A 215 53.23 -13.31 39.60
N THR A 216 52.90 -13.30 40.86
CA THR A 216 52.13 -12.38 41.70
C THR A 216 52.87 -11.06 42.02
N PRO A 217 52.21 -10.07 42.66
CA PRO A 217 52.45 -8.63 42.49
C PRO A 217 53.33 -7.98 43.52
N PRO A 218 53.56 -6.67 43.44
CA PRO A 218 53.75 -5.92 44.67
C PRO A 218 52.82 -4.71 44.84
N THR A 219 52.67 -4.39 46.08
CA THR A 219 51.85 -3.56 46.90
C THR A 219 52.03 -2.04 46.70
N ALA A 220 50.93 -1.32 46.87
CA ALA A 220 50.67 -0.02 47.53
C ALA A 220 51.34 1.27 47.08
N ALA A 221 50.46 2.24 46.74
CA ALA A 221 50.42 3.56 47.33
C ALA A 221 49.20 4.36 46.84
N THR A 222 48.35 4.78 47.78
CA THR A 222 47.34 5.85 47.61
C THR A 222 48.02 7.20 47.81
N PRO A 223 47.50 8.35 47.22
CA PRO A 223 46.22 8.93 47.57
C PRO A 223 45.54 9.89 46.54
N ALA A 224 44.26 10.19 46.88
CA ALA A 224 43.49 11.44 46.66
C ALA A 224 42.61 11.59 45.41
N ALA A 225 41.35 11.40 45.66
CA ALA A 225 40.13 12.15 45.36
C ALA A 225 40.03 13.03 44.11
N ALA A 226 39.16 12.60 43.17
CA ALA A 226 38.26 13.48 42.45
C ALA A 226 37.06 12.68 42.00
N GLY A 227 35.84 13.15 42.25
CA GLY A 227 34.60 12.45 42.16
C GLY A 227 34.18 12.03 40.75
N ALA A 228 33.75 10.84 40.64
CA ALA A 228 32.96 10.35 39.54
C ALA A 228 31.79 9.55 40.11
N SER A 229 30.60 9.96 39.75
CA SER A 229 29.34 9.38 40.17
C SER A 229 29.28 7.91 39.73
N ALA A 230 29.30 7.01 40.68
CA ALA A 230 29.04 5.59 40.46
C ALA A 230 27.56 5.39 40.19
N SER A 231 27.28 4.87 39.01
CA SER A 231 26.01 4.18 38.70
C SER A 231 25.89 2.97 39.63
N THR A 232 25.05 3.10 40.62
CA THR A 232 24.63 2.01 41.49
C THR A 232 23.91 0.96 40.65
N ALA A 233 24.49 -0.21 40.50
CA ALA A 233 23.78 -1.42 40.09
C ALA A 233 22.62 -1.64 41.07
N ALA A 234 21.40 -1.65 40.53
CA ALA A 234 20.21 -1.93 41.31
C ALA A 234 20.33 -3.30 41.96
N ALA A 235 20.21 -3.33 43.26
CA ALA A 235 20.01 -4.53 44.05
C ALA A 235 18.80 -5.31 43.54
N PRO A 236 18.73 -6.65 43.66
CA PRO A 236 17.58 -7.42 43.31
C PRO A 236 16.36 -6.90 44.08
N THR A 237 15.33 -6.53 43.37
CA THR A 237 14.03 -6.09 43.87
C THR A 237 13.54 -7.11 44.88
N PRO A 238 13.13 -6.72 46.09
CA PRO A 238 12.55 -7.63 47.03
C PRO A 238 11.33 -8.29 46.41
N ALA A 239 11.17 -9.58 46.64
CA ALA A 239 10.00 -10.37 46.28
C ALA A 239 8.73 -9.57 46.60
N ALA A 240 7.91 -9.32 45.59
CA ALA A 240 6.65 -8.65 45.75
C ALA A 240 5.87 -9.32 46.86
N THR A 241 5.64 -8.62 47.93
CA THR A 241 4.62 -9.01 48.91
C THR A 241 3.32 -9.12 48.10
N ASN A 242 2.74 -10.31 48.04
CA ASN A 242 1.42 -10.58 47.46
C ASN A 242 0.39 -9.77 48.25
N THR A 243 0.23 -8.49 47.91
CA THR A 243 -0.88 -7.69 48.41
C THR A 243 -2.10 -8.19 47.63
N LEU A 244 -3.03 -8.82 48.32
CA LEU A 244 -4.31 -9.20 47.77
C LEU A 244 -5.04 -7.92 47.33
N VAL A 245 -5.27 -7.80 46.02
CA VAL A 245 -5.86 -6.60 45.40
C VAL A 245 -7.29 -6.84 44.89
N CYS A 246 -7.67 -8.12 44.75
CA CYS A 246 -9.02 -8.54 44.42
C CYS A 246 -9.88 -8.53 45.71
N MET A 247 -10.41 -7.37 46.07
CA MET A 247 -11.17 -7.20 47.28
C MET A 247 -12.56 -6.63 46.98
N PRO A 248 -13.62 -7.16 47.60
CA PRO A 248 -14.94 -6.58 47.44
C PRO A 248 -15.03 -5.18 48.09
N ASP A 249 -15.57 -4.21 47.35
CA ASP A 249 -15.80 -2.87 47.86
C ASP A 249 -16.82 -2.84 49.04
N GLY A 250 -16.48 -2.08 50.09
CA GLY A 250 -17.34 -1.70 51.17
C GLY A 250 -17.46 -2.71 52.31
N GLY A 251 -16.93 -2.40 53.51
CA GLY A 251 -16.91 -3.14 54.81
C GLY A 251 -18.22 -3.77 55.32
N GLY A 252 -18.99 -4.40 54.45
CA GLY A 252 -20.13 -5.25 54.78
C GLY A 252 -19.72 -6.71 54.99
N PRO A 253 -20.64 -7.60 55.39
CA PRO A 253 -20.33 -9.01 55.56
C PRO A 253 -19.70 -9.57 54.30
N HIS A 254 -18.54 -10.20 54.48
CA HIS A 254 -17.62 -10.62 53.42
C HIS A 254 -18.30 -11.49 52.35
N ARG A 255 -18.70 -10.87 51.23
CA ARG A 255 -18.95 -11.64 50.00
C ARG A 255 -17.63 -12.14 49.43
N PRO A 256 -17.61 -13.25 48.70
CA PRO A 256 -16.39 -13.70 48.04
C PRO A 256 -15.94 -12.68 46.98
N ALA A 257 -14.65 -12.49 46.88
CA ALA A 257 -14.02 -11.69 45.81
C ALA A 257 -14.11 -12.42 44.47
N ILE A 258 -14.69 -11.75 43.46
CA ILE A 258 -14.96 -12.35 42.14
C ILE A 258 -13.90 -11.90 41.13
N GLY A 259 -13.05 -12.83 40.71
CA GLY A 259 -12.08 -12.65 39.61
C GLY A 259 -12.69 -13.06 38.28
N LEU A 260 -12.62 -12.14 37.29
CA LEU A 260 -13.00 -12.44 35.92
C LEU A 260 -11.77 -12.83 35.14
N VAL A 261 -11.78 -14.01 34.52
CA VAL A 261 -10.70 -14.51 33.68
C VAL A 261 -11.14 -14.58 32.23
N LEU A 262 -10.46 -13.85 31.34
CA LEU A 262 -10.80 -13.76 29.92
C LEU A 262 -9.67 -14.33 29.06
N SER A 263 -9.97 -15.40 28.32
CA SER A 263 -8.97 -16.07 27.46
C SER A 263 -8.71 -15.31 26.16
N GLY A 264 -7.56 -15.59 25.55
CA GLY A 264 -7.26 -15.15 24.18
C GLY A 264 -8.00 -15.94 23.10
N GLY A 265 -8.13 -15.35 21.90
CA GLY A 265 -8.80 -16.00 20.78
C GLY A 265 -9.08 -15.10 19.57
N GLY A 266 -8.44 -13.97 19.44
CA GLY A 266 -8.63 -13.04 18.32
C GLY A 266 -10.09 -12.58 18.19
N ALA A 267 -10.65 -12.58 16.98
CA ALA A 267 -12.04 -12.15 16.71
C ALA A 267 -13.10 -12.89 17.54
N ARG A 268 -12.81 -14.11 17.99
CA ARG A 268 -13.69 -14.88 18.88
C ARG A 268 -13.93 -14.16 20.23
N GLY A 269 -12.99 -13.26 20.61
CA GLY A 269 -13.07 -12.47 21.85
C GLY A 269 -14.24 -11.50 21.92
N TYR A 270 -14.95 -11.24 20.84
CA TYR A 270 -16.23 -10.53 20.92
C TYR A 270 -17.25 -11.23 21.83
N ALA A 271 -17.14 -12.55 22.05
CA ALA A 271 -17.98 -13.28 22.98
C ALA A 271 -17.84 -12.79 24.41
N HIS A 272 -16.68 -12.28 24.82
CA HIS A 272 -16.50 -11.67 26.15
C HIS A 272 -17.45 -10.49 26.40
N LEU A 273 -17.73 -9.69 25.35
CA LEU A 273 -18.72 -8.61 25.46
C LEU A 273 -20.11 -9.13 25.77
N GLY A 274 -20.50 -10.25 25.11
CA GLY A 274 -21.77 -10.90 25.38
C GLY A 274 -21.89 -11.39 26.83
N VAL A 275 -20.81 -11.98 27.36
CA VAL A 275 -20.74 -12.38 28.77
C VAL A 275 -20.85 -11.17 29.68
N LEU A 276 -20.10 -10.10 29.49
CA LEU A 276 -20.13 -8.89 30.30
C LEU A 276 -21.52 -8.25 30.32
N LYS A 277 -22.22 -8.20 29.17
CA LYS A 277 -23.62 -7.70 29.14
C LYS A 277 -24.56 -8.46 30.08
N VAL A 278 -24.42 -9.79 30.14
CA VAL A 278 -25.24 -10.63 31.01
C VAL A 278 -24.84 -10.45 32.46
N LEU A 279 -23.53 -10.32 32.77
CA LEU A 279 -23.08 -10.04 34.14
C LEU A 279 -23.60 -8.69 34.63
N GLU A 280 -23.49 -7.62 33.83
CA GLU A 280 -24.00 -6.28 34.12
C GLU A 280 -25.53 -6.29 34.34
N ALA A 281 -26.27 -6.94 33.44
CA ALA A 281 -27.73 -6.99 33.49
C ALA A 281 -28.25 -7.74 34.73
N ASN A 282 -27.46 -8.71 35.24
CA ASN A 282 -27.82 -9.50 36.41
C ASN A 282 -27.09 -9.07 37.69
N ARG A 283 -26.46 -7.91 37.67
CA ARG A 283 -25.80 -7.29 38.84
C ARG A 283 -24.70 -8.17 39.45
N ILE A 284 -23.96 -8.93 38.61
CA ILE A 284 -22.84 -9.74 39.07
C ILE A 284 -21.61 -8.84 39.12
N PRO A 285 -20.99 -8.63 40.28
CA PRO A 285 -19.79 -7.78 40.37
C PRO A 285 -18.56 -8.49 39.87
N VAL A 286 -17.56 -7.70 39.46
CA VAL A 286 -16.23 -8.15 39.08
C VAL A 286 -15.19 -7.35 39.87
N ASP A 287 -14.47 -8.00 40.77
CA ASP A 287 -13.57 -7.32 41.71
C ASP A 287 -12.13 -7.26 41.20
N CYS A 288 -11.75 -8.13 40.26
CA CYS A 288 -10.47 -8.07 39.52
C CYS A 288 -10.55 -8.83 38.18
N ILE A 289 -9.62 -8.54 37.29
CA ILE A 289 -9.58 -9.12 35.95
C ILE A 289 -8.19 -9.61 35.64
N ALA A 290 -8.06 -10.89 35.23
CA ALA A 290 -6.85 -11.42 34.59
C ALA A 290 -7.17 -11.87 33.16
N ALA A 291 -6.41 -11.42 32.16
CA ALA A 291 -6.81 -11.62 30.79
C ALA A 291 -5.62 -11.76 29.82
N THR A 292 -5.86 -12.46 28.72
CA THR A 292 -4.87 -12.72 27.66
C THR A 292 -5.39 -12.32 26.30
N SER A 293 -4.51 -11.71 25.45
CA SER A 293 -4.77 -11.40 24.04
C SER A 293 -6.06 -10.58 23.83
N MET A 294 -7.04 -11.02 23.04
CA MET A 294 -8.32 -10.31 22.90
C MET A 294 -9.08 -10.22 24.24
N GLY A 295 -8.91 -11.18 25.13
CA GLY A 295 -9.41 -11.06 26.51
C GLY A 295 -8.79 -9.88 27.24
N ALA A 296 -7.49 -9.58 27.02
CA ALA A 296 -6.82 -8.41 27.58
C ALA A 296 -7.35 -7.09 26.98
N VAL A 297 -7.75 -7.09 25.70
CA VAL A 297 -8.43 -5.93 25.07
C VAL A 297 -9.75 -5.64 25.78
N VAL A 298 -10.62 -6.65 25.86
CA VAL A 298 -11.97 -6.48 26.46
C VAL A 298 -11.85 -6.24 27.97
N GLY A 299 -11.04 -7.04 28.66
CA GLY A 299 -10.85 -6.95 30.12
C GLY A 299 -10.17 -5.65 30.53
N GLY A 300 -9.12 -5.21 29.79
CA GLY A 300 -8.43 -3.96 30.08
C GLY A 300 -9.31 -2.73 29.85
N LEU A 301 -10.14 -2.72 28.80
CA LEU A 301 -11.12 -1.66 28.56
C LEU A 301 -12.22 -1.67 29.65
N TYR A 302 -12.70 -2.84 30.03
CA TYR A 302 -13.67 -2.98 31.14
C TYR A 302 -13.11 -2.51 32.49
N ALA A 303 -11.83 -2.82 32.73
CA ALA A 303 -11.10 -2.38 33.91
C ALA A 303 -11.01 -0.85 34.08
N THR A 304 -11.10 -0.11 32.95
CA THR A 304 -11.16 1.37 32.99
C THR A 304 -12.54 1.94 33.37
N GLY A 305 -13.51 1.11 33.71
CA GLY A 305 -14.90 1.50 33.99
C GLY A 305 -15.77 1.69 32.74
N MET A 306 -15.32 1.19 31.56
CA MET A 306 -16.11 1.20 30.33
C MET A 306 -17.13 0.06 30.37
N THR A 307 -18.42 0.35 30.18
CA THR A 307 -19.45 -0.68 30.15
C THR A 307 -19.41 -1.55 28.90
N ALA A 308 -19.96 -2.75 28.96
CA ALA A 308 -20.09 -3.63 27.80
C ALA A 308 -20.84 -2.97 26.63
N GLN A 309 -21.88 -2.17 26.96
CA GLN A 309 -22.66 -1.42 25.97
C GLN A 309 -21.82 -0.32 25.30
N ASP A 310 -20.99 0.42 26.07
CA ASP A 310 -20.08 1.44 25.50
C ASP A 310 -19.05 0.83 24.59
N MET A 311 -18.45 -0.30 24.97
CA MET A 311 -17.52 -1.05 24.15
C MET A 311 -18.18 -1.52 22.85
N GLN A 312 -19.39 -2.11 22.92
CA GLN A 312 -20.10 -2.55 21.72
C GLN A 312 -20.40 -1.38 20.77
N ARG A 313 -20.82 -0.23 21.29
CA ARG A 313 -21.08 0.98 20.52
C ARG A 313 -19.83 1.50 19.83
N ARG A 314 -18.69 1.57 20.53
CA ARG A 314 -17.41 2.01 19.98
C ARG A 314 -16.87 1.04 18.92
N LEU A 315 -16.98 -0.26 19.18
CA LEU A 315 -16.56 -1.32 18.23
C LEU A 315 -17.40 -1.31 16.95
N SER A 316 -18.70 -0.98 17.02
CA SER A 316 -19.55 -0.88 15.83
C SER A 316 -19.20 0.31 14.90
N GLN A 317 -18.46 1.28 15.40
CA GLN A 317 -18.03 2.49 14.65
C GLN A 317 -16.69 2.30 13.93
N VAL A 318 -15.98 1.21 14.18
CA VAL A 318 -14.65 0.96 13.64
C VAL A 318 -14.59 -0.38 12.91
N ASN A 319 -13.84 -0.46 11.83
CA ASN A 319 -13.50 -1.73 11.21
C ASN A 319 -12.29 -2.33 11.92
N LEU A 320 -12.56 -3.23 12.88
CA LEU A 320 -11.50 -3.80 13.70
C LEU A 320 -10.52 -4.66 12.89
N ALA A 321 -10.95 -5.24 11.75
CA ALA A 321 -10.06 -5.97 10.86
C ALA A 321 -9.01 -5.03 10.24
N ASP A 322 -9.43 -3.88 9.72
CA ASP A 322 -8.50 -2.90 9.14
C ASP A 322 -7.54 -2.33 10.20
N ILE A 323 -8.03 -2.19 11.44
CA ILE A 323 -7.22 -1.71 12.56
C ILE A 323 -6.23 -2.78 13.03
N ALA A 324 -6.68 -4.01 13.21
CA ALA A 324 -5.84 -5.11 13.66
C ALA A 324 -4.71 -5.45 12.68
N PHE A 325 -4.96 -5.30 11.38
CA PHE A 325 -3.97 -5.57 10.34
C PHE A 325 -3.25 -4.32 9.82
N ASP A 326 -3.34 -3.18 10.50
CA ASP A 326 -2.74 -1.89 10.10
C ASP A 326 -3.08 -1.47 8.65
N VAL A 327 -4.25 -1.88 8.14
CA VAL A 327 -4.67 -1.54 6.80
C VAL A 327 -4.88 -0.03 6.70
N THR A 328 -4.00 0.63 5.98
CA THR A 328 -4.10 2.07 5.71
C THR A 328 -4.65 2.25 4.30
N GLU A 329 -5.69 3.07 4.14
CA GLU A 329 -6.15 3.43 2.80
C GLU A 329 -5.01 4.10 2.03
N ARG A 330 -4.81 3.66 0.79
CA ARG A 330 -3.73 4.17 -0.06
C ARG A 330 -3.79 5.68 -0.25
N SER A 331 -4.98 6.26 -0.27
CA SER A 331 -5.21 7.72 -0.32
C SER A 331 -4.63 8.47 0.89
N ASP A 332 -4.45 7.79 2.03
CA ASP A 332 -3.87 8.37 3.24
C ASP A 332 -2.34 8.30 3.29
N LEU A 333 -1.71 7.51 2.42
CA LEU A 333 -0.26 7.42 2.32
C LEU A 333 0.34 8.70 1.73
N PRO A 334 1.54 9.13 2.14
CA PRO A 334 2.27 10.20 1.48
C PRO A 334 2.52 9.87 0.00
N GLN A 335 2.55 10.91 -0.86
CA GLN A 335 2.75 10.74 -2.31
C GLN A 335 4.02 9.94 -2.63
N LYS A 336 5.14 10.18 -1.91
CA LYS A 336 6.39 9.45 -2.11
C LYS A 336 6.25 7.93 -1.91
N LYS A 337 5.42 7.49 -0.93
CA LYS A 337 5.16 6.07 -0.68
C LYS A 337 4.30 5.48 -1.80
N ARG A 338 3.30 6.23 -2.27
CA ARG A 338 2.48 5.84 -3.42
C ARG A 338 3.27 5.74 -4.73
N GLU A 339 4.33 6.57 -4.90
CA GLU A 339 5.27 6.45 -6.00
C GLU A 339 6.12 5.18 -5.88
N ASP A 340 6.63 4.88 -4.67
CA ASP A 340 7.38 3.66 -4.42
C ASP A 340 6.52 2.40 -4.67
N GLU A 341 5.26 2.39 -4.24
CA GLU A 341 4.32 1.29 -4.50
C GLU A 341 4.07 1.02 -5.99
N ARG A 342 4.33 1.96 -6.87
CA ARG A 342 4.21 1.75 -8.33
C ARG A 342 5.37 0.95 -8.89
N LEU A 343 6.56 1.08 -8.32
CA LEU A 343 7.79 0.47 -8.80
C LEU A 343 8.14 -0.80 -8.04
N TYR A 344 7.85 -0.83 -6.74
CA TYR A 344 8.35 -1.85 -5.82
C TYR A 344 7.23 -2.67 -5.20
N ILE A 345 7.61 -3.86 -4.72
CA ILE A 345 6.77 -4.76 -3.94
C ILE A 345 6.91 -4.34 -2.47
N ASP A 346 5.89 -3.73 -1.89
CA ASP A 346 5.97 -3.14 -0.55
C ASP A 346 6.33 -4.15 0.54
N SER A 347 5.89 -5.40 0.39
CA SER A 347 6.18 -6.49 1.32
C SER A 347 7.62 -6.98 1.31
N LEU A 348 8.45 -6.55 0.35
CA LEU A 348 9.86 -6.96 0.19
C LEU A 348 10.84 -5.83 0.52
N THR A 349 10.53 -5.00 1.51
CA THR A 349 11.48 -4.00 2.00
C THR A 349 12.44 -4.65 2.99
N ILE A 350 13.70 -4.74 2.63
CA ILE A 350 14.79 -5.27 3.47
C ILE A 350 15.64 -4.10 3.96
N GLY A 351 15.99 -4.11 5.22
CA GLY A 351 16.92 -3.14 5.77
C GLY A 351 18.32 -3.70 5.96
N PHE A 352 19.28 -2.82 6.20
CA PHE A 352 20.63 -3.22 6.59
C PHE A 352 21.35 -2.13 7.38
N ASP A 353 22.25 -2.55 8.25
CA ASP A 353 23.18 -1.72 8.99
C ASP A 353 24.59 -2.31 8.95
N SER A 354 25.49 -1.83 9.81
CA SER A 354 26.87 -2.35 9.94
C SER A 354 26.94 -3.81 10.42
N LYS A 355 25.84 -4.37 10.96
CA LYS A 355 25.75 -5.75 11.46
C LYS A 355 25.17 -6.72 10.43
N GLY A 356 24.66 -6.22 9.28
CA GLY A 356 24.13 -7.04 8.19
C GLY A 356 22.71 -6.71 7.76
N PHE A 357 22.12 -7.61 6.99
CA PHE A 357 20.74 -7.48 6.51
C PHE A 357 19.74 -7.85 7.59
N LYS A 358 18.64 -7.12 7.64
CA LYS A 358 17.54 -7.28 8.58
C LYS A 358 16.20 -7.22 7.85
N ALA A 359 15.25 -8.00 8.32
CA ALA A 359 13.88 -7.98 7.84
C ALA A 359 12.92 -7.67 8.99
N PRO A 360 11.71 -7.17 8.72
CA PRO A 360 10.68 -7.02 9.74
C PRO A 360 10.40 -8.37 10.42
N VAL A 361 10.33 -8.39 11.76
CA VAL A 361 10.02 -9.61 12.53
C VAL A 361 8.52 -9.94 12.49
N GLY A 362 7.67 -8.94 12.27
CA GLY A 362 6.23 -9.11 12.14
C GLY A 362 5.70 -8.55 10.82
N LEU A 363 4.63 -9.16 10.33
CA LEU A 363 3.94 -8.66 9.14
C LEU A 363 3.16 -7.37 9.41
N VAL A 364 2.73 -7.18 10.67
CA VAL A 364 1.92 -6.05 11.14
C VAL A 364 2.60 -5.41 12.33
N GLN A 365 2.74 -4.08 12.32
CA GLN A 365 3.33 -3.34 13.45
C GLN A 365 2.33 -3.09 14.57
N GLY A 366 1.03 -3.03 14.26
CA GLY A 366 -0.06 -2.79 15.22
C GLY A 366 -0.22 -1.33 15.62
N ASN A 367 0.27 -0.39 14.81
CA ASN A 367 0.22 1.05 15.10
C ASN A 367 -1.21 1.59 15.21
N ARG A 368 -2.12 1.18 14.33
CA ARG A 368 -3.52 1.61 14.36
C ARG A 368 -4.25 1.07 15.59
N LEU A 369 -3.95 -0.17 15.97
CA LEU A 369 -4.50 -0.76 17.16
C LEU A 369 -3.97 -0.06 18.41
N GLN A 370 -2.67 0.21 18.47
CA GLN A 370 -2.06 0.96 19.58
C GLN A 370 -2.69 2.34 19.72
N ALA A 371 -2.88 3.06 18.60
CA ALA A 371 -3.55 4.37 18.59
C ALA A 371 -5.00 4.29 19.06
N LEU A 372 -5.75 3.24 18.66
CA LEU A 372 -7.12 3.01 19.11
C LEU A 372 -7.18 2.76 20.60
N LEU A 373 -6.33 1.85 21.12
CA LEU A 373 -6.25 1.53 22.54
C LEU A 373 -5.87 2.77 23.37
N ALA A 374 -4.86 3.53 22.92
CA ALA A 374 -4.46 4.78 23.57
C ALA A 374 -5.60 5.80 23.63
N ASN A 375 -6.41 5.91 22.56
CA ASN A 375 -7.60 6.76 22.56
C ASN A 375 -8.66 6.26 23.53
N TRP A 376 -8.93 4.96 23.58
CA TRP A 376 -9.98 4.40 24.43
C TRP A 376 -9.61 4.33 25.92
N THR A 377 -8.31 4.28 26.25
CA THR A 377 -7.79 4.27 27.62
C THR A 377 -7.21 5.62 28.07
N ALA A 378 -7.45 6.69 27.33
CA ALA A 378 -6.84 8.01 27.53
C ALA A 378 -7.05 8.63 28.93
N ALA A 379 -8.09 8.21 29.65
CA ALA A 379 -8.34 8.66 31.02
C ALA A 379 -7.42 7.99 32.07
N VAL A 380 -6.62 6.98 31.66
CA VAL A 380 -5.75 6.24 32.56
C VAL A 380 -4.33 6.75 32.43
N PRO A 381 -3.73 7.32 33.50
CA PRO A 381 -2.30 7.68 33.51
C PRO A 381 -1.43 6.44 33.38
N THR A 382 -0.25 6.60 32.74
CA THR A 382 0.63 5.47 32.45
C THR A 382 1.67 5.16 33.52
N ASN A 383 1.76 5.96 34.55
CA ASN A 383 2.74 5.81 35.63
C ASN A 383 2.13 5.25 36.93
N GLN A 384 1.00 4.57 36.83
CA GLN A 384 0.34 3.96 38.01
C GLN A 384 0.21 2.45 37.86
N PRO A 385 0.16 1.69 38.98
CA PRO A 385 -0.18 0.28 38.99
C PRO A 385 -1.60 0.08 38.46
N PHE A 386 -1.83 -1.05 37.75
CA PHE A 386 -3.19 -1.41 37.31
C PHE A 386 -4.12 -1.79 38.44
N ASP A 387 -3.60 -1.90 39.66
CA ASP A 387 -4.40 -2.04 40.89
C ASP A 387 -5.22 -0.78 41.21
N ARG A 388 -4.82 0.37 40.68
CA ARG A 388 -5.55 1.64 40.83
C ARG A 388 -6.57 1.92 39.73
N LEU A 389 -6.73 0.99 38.79
CA LEU A 389 -7.85 1.06 37.85
C LEU A 389 -9.17 0.89 38.59
N PRO A 390 -10.28 1.39 38.03
CA PRO A 390 -11.61 1.12 38.62
C PRO A 390 -11.81 -0.35 38.97
N ILE A 391 -11.33 -1.28 38.12
CA ILE A 391 -11.23 -2.70 38.46
C ILE A 391 -9.77 -3.13 38.29
N PRO A 392 -9.10 -3.68 39.32
CA PRO A 392 -7.73 -4.17 39.23
C PRO A 392 -7.51 -5.14 38.06
N PHE A 393 -6.41 -4.98 37.35
CA PHE A 393 -6.21 -5.68 36.09
C PHE A 393 -4.82 -6.30 35.93
N ARG A 394 -4.77 -7.48 35.31
CA ARG A 394 -3.53 -8.13 34.86
C ARG A 394 -3.65 -8.55 33.39
N ALA A 395 -2.69 -8.15 32.56
CA ALA A 395 -2.53 -8.69 31.21
C ALA A 395 -1.39 -9.70 31.19
N ILE A 396 -1.58 -10.81 30.49
CA ILE A 396 -0.58 -11.86 30.37
C ILE A 396 0.15 -11.73 29.04
N ALA A 397 1.47 -11.76 29.09
CA ALA A 397 2.36 -11.81 27.94
C ALA A 397 3.37 -12.95 28.06
N THR A 398 4.09 -13.24 27.01
CA THR A 398 5.19 -14.21 26.94
C THR A 398 6.49 -13.47 26.64
N ASP A 399 7.51 -13.65 27.46
CA ASP A 399 8.85 -13.19 27.15
C ASP A 399 9.44 -14.03 26.03
N LEU A 400 9.75 -13.41 24.88
CA LEU A 400 10.22 -14.12 23.69
C LEU A 400 11.61 -14.72 23.88
N GLN A 401 12.43 -14.16 24.78
CA GLN A 401 13.79 -14.63 25.03
C GLN A 401 13.80 -15.86 25.95
N THR A 402 12.96 -15.85 27.00
CA THR A 402 12.99 -16.88 28.04
C THR A 402 11.86 -17.90 27.89
N GLY A 403 10.80 -17.57 27.15
CA GLY A 403 9.58 -18.38 27.04
C GLY A 403 8.72 -18.32 28.32
N GLN A 404 9.04 -17.47 29.29
CA GLN A 404 8.32 -17.37 30.56
C GLN A 404 7.08 -16.49 30.46
N LYS A 405 6.11 -16.77 31.33
CA LYS A 405 4.95 -15.94 31.52
C LYS A 405 5.34 -14.64 32.21
N VAL A 406 4.88 -13.52 31.65
CA VAL A 406 5.02 -12.18 32.21
C VAL A 406 3.62 -11.67 32.55
N VAL A 407 3.42 -11.29 33.81
CA VAL A 407 2.19 -10.68 34.28
C VAL A 407 2.41 -9.18 34.29
N LEU A 408 1.68 -8.46 33.43
CA LEU A 408 1.75 -7.01 33.30
C LEU A 408 0.73 -6.36 34.22
N ASP A 409 1.20 -5.60 35.20
CA ASP A 409 0.41 -5.02 36.31
C ASP A 409 0.64 -3.50 36.48
N HIS A 410 1.47 -2.88 35.63
CA HIS A 410 1.76 -1.44 35.68
C HIS A 410 2.21 -0.92 34.31
N GLY A 411 2.44 0.38 34.23
CA GLY A 411 2.93 1.04 33.03
C GLY A 411 1.82 1.49 32.07
N SER A 412 2.10 1.46 30.78
CA SER A 412 1.15 1.86 29.74
C SER A 412 0.12 0.76 29.47
N LEU A 413 -1.12 0.96 29.89
CA LEU A 413 -2.21 0.00 29.66
C LEU A 413 -2.40 -0.35 28.17
N PRO A 414 -2.42 0.61 27.22
CA PRO A 414 -2.47 0.28 25.80
C PRO A 414 -1.31 -0.60 25.33
N LEU A 415 -0.11 -0.35 25.83
CA LEU A 415 1.09 -1.12 25.46
C LEU A 415 1.06 -2.52 26.09
N ALA A 416 0.62 -2.66 27.35
CA ALA A 416 0.43 -3.95 28.01
C ALA A 416 -0.60 -4.83 27.28
N ILE A 417 -1.74 -4.25 26.87
CA ILE A 417 -2.74 -4.93 26.05
C ILE A 417 -2.13 -5.34 24.69
N ARG A 418 -1.37 -4.43 24.04
CA ARG A 418 -0.71 -4.70 22.77
C ARG A 418 0.33 -5.84 22.87
N ALA A 419 1.09 -5.87 23.96
CA ALA A 419 2.05 -6.95 24.24
C ALA A 419 1.34 -8.29 24.40
N SER A 420 0.25 -8.31 25.18
CA SER A 420 -0.57 -9.50 25.43
C SER A 420 -1.18 -10.12 24.17
N MET A 421 -1.35 -9.34 23.11
CA MET A 421 -1.94 -9.80 21.83
C MET A 421 -0.96 -9.84 20.66
N ALA A 422 0.33 -9.73 20.91
CA ALA A 422 1.39 -9.78 19.89
C ALA A 422 1.61 -11.21 19.38
N LEU A 423 0.68 -11.75 18.59
CA LEU A 423 0.77 -13.11 18.03
C LEU A 423 2.03 -13.26 17.16
N PRO A 424 2.95 -14.19 17.48
CA PRO A 424 4.19 -14.38 16.74
C PRO A 424 3.97 -14.66 15.25
N GLY A 425 4.81 -14.05 14.40
CA GLY A 425 4.69 -14.16 12.95
C GLY A 425 3.64 -13.22 12.33
N LEU A 426 2.65 -12.77 13.08
CA LEU A 426 1.68 -11.76 12.62
C LEU A 426 2.08 -10.37 13.12
N PHE A 427 2.21 -10.18 14.41
CA PHE A 427 2.58 -8.88 14.99
C PHE A 427 4.06 -8.84 15.39
N SER A 428 4.65 -7.65 15.27
CA SER A 428 5.96 -7.39 15.88
C SER A 428 5.86 -7.51 17.41
N PRO A 429 6.87 -8.08 18.08
CA PRO A 429 6.96 -8.09 19.55
C PRO A 429 6.83 -6.67 20.12
N ALA A 430 6.24 -6.54 21.28
CA ALA A 430 6.21 -5.28 22.02
C ALA A 430 7.37 -5.25 23.01
N GLU A 431 8.08 -4.12 23.07
CA GLU A 431 9.17 -3.93 24.04
C GLU A 431 8.63 -3.24 25.29
N ILE A 432 8.74 -3.91 26.45
CA ILE A 432 8.39 -3.38 27.76
C ILE A 432 9.53 -3.76 28.72
N ASP A 433 10.07 -2.77 29.40
CA ASP A 433 11.18 -2.92 30.38
C ASP A 433 12.38 -3.71 29.85
N GLY A 434 12.74 -3.47 28.58
CA GLY A 434 13.87 -4.14 27.92
C GLY A 434 13.59 -5.60 27.53
N ARG A 435 12.35 -6.08 27.65
CA ARG A 435 11.92 -7.42 27.25
C ARG A 435 11.11 -7.36 25.96
N ALA A 436 11.38 -8.27 25.03
CA ALA A 436 10.58 -8.48 23.84
C ALA A 436 9.41 -9.41 24.18
N LEU A 437 8.22 -8.87 24.25
CA LEU A 437 7.01 -9.59 24.67
C LEU A 437 6.13 -9.94 23.47
N VAL A 438 5.59 -11.15 23.51
CA VAL A 438 4.63 -11.67 22.54
C VAL A 438 3.35 -12.16 23.23
N ASP A 439 2.36 -12.61 22.46
CA ASP A 439 1.04 -13.03 22.94
C ASP A 439 1.14 -14.01 24.11
N GLY A 440 0.43 -13.67 25.19
CA GLY A 440 0.39 -14.49 26.41
C GLY A 440 -0.29 -15.83 26.22
N GLY A 441 -1.01 -16.02 25.13
CA GLY A 441 -1.67 -17.30 24.81
C GLY A 441 -0.71 -18.48 24.70
N LEU A 442 0.58 -18.22 24.43
CA LEU A 442 1.58 -19.29 24.36
C LEU A 442 1.84 -19.98 25.71
N VAL A 443 1.70 -19.25 26.82
CA VAL A 443 2.06 -19.72 28.19
C VAL A 443 0.93 -19.67 29.20
N GLY A 444 -0.10 -18.85 28.98
CA GLY A 444 -1.20 -18.66 29.92
C GLY A 444 -2.44 -18.06 29.25
N ASN A 445 -3.08 -18.80 28.34
CA ASN A 445 -4.21 -18.30 27.58
C ASN A 445 -5.48 -18.09 28.41
N LEU A 446 -5.68 -18.85 29.47
CA LEU A 446 -6.79 -18.73 30.44
C LEU A 446 -6.19 -18.52 31.84
N PRO A 447 -5.85 -17.28 32.24
CA PRO A 447 -4.97 -17.02 33.37
C PRO A 447 -5.69 -17.11 34.75
N VAL A 448 -6.17 -18.32 35.11
CA VAL A 448 -6.83 -18.59 36.39
C VAL A 448 -5.86 -18.36 37.57
N ASP A 449 -4.62 -18.81 37.42
CA ASP A 449 -3.56 -18.63 38.43
C ASP A 449 -3.27 -17.16 38.73
N ALA A 450 -3.32 -16.29 37.70
CA ALA A 450 -3.13 -14.85 37.91
C ALA A 450 -4.28 -14.21 38.69
N ALA A 451 -5.53 -14.58 38.39
CA ALA A 451 -6.68 -14.12 39.18
C ALA A 451 -6.61 -14.60 40.65
N ARG A 452 -6.17 -15.86 40.87
CA ARG A 452 -5.93 -16.38 42.22
C ARG A 452 -4.82 -15.63 42.96
N ALA A 453 -3.74 -15.31 42.25
CA ALA A 453 -2.64 -14.52 42.82
C ALA A 453 -3.08 -13.08 43.19
N MET A 454 -4.08 -12.53 42.52
CA MET A 454 -4.72 -11.26 42.91
C MET A 454 -5.59 -11.37 44.14
N GLY A 455 -6.02 -12.57 44.59
CA GLY A 455 -6.85 -12.80 45.72
C GLY A 455 -8.30 -13.17 45.41
N ALA A 456 -8.60 -13.59 44.16
CA ALA A 456 -9.97 -14.01 43.82
C ALA A 456 -10.39 -15.28 44.55
N ASP A 457 -11.50 -15.21 45.32
CA ASP A 457 -12.12 -16.36 45.99
C ASP A 457 -12.92 -17.21 45.01
N VAL A 458 -13.57 -16.56 44.03
CA VAL A 458 -14.35 -17.18 42.97
C VAL A 458 -13.87 -16.69 41.62
N VAL A 459 -13.68 -17.59 40.69
CA VAL A 459 -13.29 -17.28 39.33
C VAL A 459 -14.45 -17.52 38.37
N ILE A 460 -14.79 -16.49 37.61
CA ILE A 460 -15.62 -16.60 36.41
C ILE A 460 -14.67 -16.64 35.21
N ALA A 461 -14.42 -17.84 34.66
CA ALA A 461 -13.50 -18.05 33.56
C ALA A 461 -14.28 -18.14 32.25
N VAL A 462 -13.90 -17.31 31.27
CA VAL A 462 -14.50 -17.32 29.93
C VAL A 462 -13.47 -17.86 28.94
N ASP A 463 -13.69 -19.07 28.47
CA ASP A 463 -12.81 -19.74 27.53
C ASP A 463 -13.40 -19.77 26.12
N ILE A 464 -12.78 -19.00 25.23
CA ILE A 464 -13.15 -18.87 23.80
C ILE A 464 -12.19 -19.64 22.88
N GLY A 465 -11.45 -20.63 23.40
CA GLY A 465 -10.46 -21.39 22.66
C GLY A 465 -10.98 -22.00 21.37
N SER A 466 -10.14 -22.01 20.33
CA SER A 466 -10.47 -22.62 19.04
C SER A 466 -10.18 -24.13 19.04
N PRO A 467 -11.01 -24.94 18.37
CA PRO A 467 -10.63 -26.32 18.08
C PRO A 467 -9.43 -26.38 17.17
N LEU A 468 -8.63 -27.44 17.25
CA LEU A 468 -7.56 -27.71 16.29
C LEU A 468 -8.17 -27.99 14.93
N ARG A 469 -7.46 -27.53 13.87
CA ARG A 469 -7.89 -27.75 12.49
C ARG A 469 -7.61 -29.21 12.09
N PRO A 470 -8.48 -29.83 11.28
CA PRO A 470 -8.19 -31.14 10.71
C PRO A 470 -7.01 -31.06 9.76
N LEU A 471 -6.30 -32.20 9.56
CA LEU A 471 -5.04 -32.24 8.79
C LEU A 471 -5.22 -31.83 7.33
N ASP A 472 -6.34 -32.12 6.73
CA ASP A 472 -6.69 -31.76 5.35
C ASP A 472 -6.88 -30.25 5.16
N ALA A 473 -7.08 -29.51 6.24
CA ALA A 473 -7.18 -28.06 6.23
C ALA A 473 -5.83 -27.32 6.42
N LEU A 474 -4.72 -28.05 6.57
CA LEU A 474 -3.36 -27.50 6.73
C LEU A 474 -2.67 -27.46 5.37
N ALA A 475 -2.93 -26.37 4.59
CA ALA A 475 -2.48 -26.25 3.22
C ALA A 475 -1.14 -25.51 3.05
N SER A 476 -0.60 -24.91 4.11
CA SER A 476 0.59 -24.07 4.04
C SER A 476 1.47 -24.18 5.30
N PRO A 477 2.78 -23.84 5.22
CA PRO A 477 3.65 -23.74 6.40
C PRO A 477 3.09 -22.79 7.48
N ALA A 478 2.39 -21.72 7.08
CA ALA A 478 1.74 -20.82 8.02
C ALA A 478 0.59 -21.50 8.77
N ASP A 479 -0.18 -22.38 8.10
CA ASP A 479 -1.23 -23.16 8.75
C ASP A 479 -0.66 -24.14 9.78
N VAL A 480 0.48 -24.78 9.46
CA VAL A 480 1.17 -25.68 10.37
C VAL A 480 1.70 -24.92 11.59
N MET A 481 2.32 -23.76 11.39
CA MET A 481 2.80 -22.91 12.49
C MET A 481 1.62 -22.47 13.39
N GLN A 482 0.51 -22.06 12.80
CA GLN A 482 -0.69 -21.70 13.53
C GLN A 482 -1.28 -22.89 14.33
N GLN A 483 -1.26 -24.08 13.75
CA GLN A 483 -1.67 -25.31 14.43
C GLN A 483 -0.80 -25.61 15.65
N MET A 484 0.53 -25.46 15.53
CA MET A 484 1.46 -25.62 16.64
C MET A 484 1.17 -24.64 17.78
N ILE A 485 0.94 -23.37 17.47
CA ILE A 485 0.49 -22.35 18.45
C ILE A 485 -0.82 -22.80 19.10
N GLY A 486 -1.78 -23.29 18.32
CA GLY A 486 -3.07 -23.81 18.83
C GLY A 486 -2.91 -24.99 19.78
N ILE A 487 -1.95 -25.88 19.54
CA ILE A 487 -1.62 -27.01 20.42
C ILE A 487 -1.09 -26.51 21.76
N LEU A 488 -0.12 -25.57 21.75
CA LEU A 488 0.45 -24.98 22.95
C LEU A 488 -0.63 -24.27 23.80
N ILE A 489 -1.50 -23.48 23.15
CA ILE A 489 -2.62 -22.80 23.80
C ILE A 489 -3.54 -23.82 24.49
N ARG A 490 -3.91 -24.92 23.81
CA ARG A 490 -4.79 -25.93 24.40
C ARG A 490 -4.16 -26.63 25.59
N GLN A 491 -2.84 -26.93 25.53
CA GLN A 491 -2.12 -27.56 26.63
C GLN A 491 -2.15 -26.67 27.88
N ASN A 492 -1.79 -25.39 27.75
CA ASN A 492 -1.78 -24.49 28.90
C ASN A 492 -3.21 -24.21 29.45
N VAL A 493 -4.23 -24.09 28.58
CA VAL A 493 -5.63 -23.96 29.02
C VAL A 493 -6.08 -25.18 29.81
N ALA A 494 -5.71 -26.38 29.39
CA ALA A 494 -6.04 -27.61 30.13
C ALA A 494 -5.46 -27.61 31.54
N GLU A 495 -4.23 -27.12 31.72
CA GLU A 495 -3.60 -26.99 33.06
C GLU A 495 -4.31 -25.93 33.91
N GLN A 496 -4.65 -24.79 33.30
CA GLN A 496 -5.36 -23.74 34.02
C GLN A 496 -6.78 -24.15 34.46
N ARG A 497 -7.49 -24.94 33.64
CA ARG A 497 -8.80 -25.48 33.99
C ARG A 497 -8.77 -26.42 35.21
N LYS A 498 -7.65 -27.12 35.46
CA LYS A 498 -7.50 -27.97 36.68
C LYS A 498 -7.50 -27.18 37.98
N GLN A 499 -7.20 -25.88 37.91
CA GLN A 499 -7.18 -24.99 39.06
C GLN A 499 -8.59 -24.46 39.44
N LEU A 500 -9.60 -24.69 38.56
CA LEU A 500 -10.97 -24.32 38.89
C LEU A 500 -11.57 -25.24 39.91
N THR A 501 -12.25 -24.64 40.90
CA THR A 501 -12.92 -25.32 42.00
C THR A 501 -14.44 -25.49 41.71
N ALA A 502 -15.15 -26.18 42.53
CA ALA A 502 -16.61 -26.35 42.41
C ALA A 502 -17.38 -25.02 42.49
N ASN A 503 -16.80 -24.01 43.13
CA ASN A 503 -17.41 -22.68 43.26
C ASN A 503 -17.18 -21.81 42.03
N ASP A 504 -16.20 -22.12 41.24
CA ASP A 504 -15.84 -21.37 40.01
C ASP A 504 -16.83 -21.66 38.89
N ILE A 505 -16.92 -20.72 37.93
CA ILE A 505 -17.84 -20.84 36.83
C ILE A 505 -17.05 -20.75 35.52
N LEU A 506 -17.00 -21.86 34.77
CA LEU A 506 -16.43 -21.90 33.43
C LEU A 506 -17.52 -21.64 32.40
N LEU A 507 -17.35 -20.60 31.61
CA LEU A 507 -18.19 -20.22 30.47
C LEU A 507 -17.47 -20.55 29.18
N GLN A 508 -18.10 -21.33 28.28
CA GLN A 508 -17.58 -21.74 27.02
C GLN A 508 -18.57 -21.42 25.90
N PRO A 509 -18.51 -20.20 25.33
CA PRO A 509 -19.37 -19.81 24.22
C PRO A 509 -19.20 -20.73 23.03
N ASP A 510 -20.30 -21.21 22.43
CA ASP A 510 -20.27 -21.97 21.18
C ASP A 510 -20.07 -21.02 19.99
N LEU A 511 -18.85 -20.94 19.51
CA LEU A 511 -18.43 -20.06 18.41
C LEU A 511 -18.33 -20.81 17.08
N GLY A 512 -18.77 -22.07 17.03
CA GLY A 512 -18.82 -22.88 15.81
C GLY A 512 -17.53 -22.85 15.00
N LYS A 513 -17.63 -22.53 13.70
CA LYS A 513 -16.51 -22.47 12.76
C LYS A 513 -15.79 -21.11 12.72
N GLN A 514 -16.18 -20.16 13.56
CA GLN A 514 -15.55 -18.83 13.56
C GLN A 514 -14.06 -18.92 13.90
N THR A 515 -13.24 -18.32 13.05
CA THR A 515 -11.78 -18.27 13.19
C THR A 515 -11.34 -17.04 13.98
N PHE A 516 -10.08 -16.99 14.35
CA PHE A 516 -9.50 -15.86 15.10
C PHE A 516 -9.41 -14.57 14.26
N THR A 517 -9.58 -14.64 12.93
CA THR A 517 -9.56 -13.49 12.00
C THR A 517 -10.93 -13.02 11.54
N ASP A 518 -12.02 -13.67 11.98
CA ASP A 518 -13.40 -13.37 11.51
C ASP A 518 -14.02 -12.17 12.21
N PHE A 519 -13.37 -11.02 12.14
CA PHE A 519 -13.85 -9.76 12.76
C PHE A 519 -15.20 -9.27 12.21
N GLN A 520 -15.61 -9.75 11.03
CA GLN A 520 -16.89 -9.37 10.42
C GLN A 520 -18.10 -10.01 11.09
N ASN A 521 -17.91 -11.09 11.82
CA ASN A 521 -18.96 -11.86 12.49
C ASN A 521 -19.09 -11.52 13.99
N ALA A 522 -18.74 -10.28 14.38
CA ALA A 522 -18.73 -9.83 15.77
C ALA A 522 -20.06 -10.06 16.50
N ASN A 523 -21.18 -9.74 15.85
CA ASN A 523 -22.51 -9.88 16.46
C ASN A 523 -22.86 -11.34 16.77
N GLN A 524 -22.41 -12.29 15.94
CA GLN A 524 -22.62 -13.72 16.19
C GLN A 524 -21.83 -14.18 17.43
N ALA A 525 -20.59 -13.72 17.57
CA ALA A 525 -19.77 -14.05 18.72
C ALA A 525 -20.34 -13.43 20.01
N ILE A 526 -20.79 -12.17 19.96
CA ILE A 526 -21.46 -11.52 21.11
C ILE A 526 -22.67 -12.33 21.54
N ALA A 527 -23.55 -12.74 20.61
CA ALA A 527 -24.73 -13.55 20.92
C ALA A 527 -24.36 -14.92 21.51
N ALA A 528 -23.30 -15.57 21.03
CA ALA A 528 -22.83 -16.83 21.63
C ALA A 528 -22.31 -16.62 23.06
N GLY A 529 -21.64 -15.50 23.34
CA GLY A 529 -21.25 -15.13 24.72
C GLY A 529 -22.43 -14.87 25.62
N GLU A 530 -23.45 -14.16 25.14
CA GLU A 530 -24.71 -13.93 25.89
C GLU A 530 -25.39 -15.27 26.22
N ALA A 531 -25.52 -16.16 25.23
CA ALA A 531 -26.15 -17.47 25.40
C ALA A 531 -25.43 -18.33 26.47
N ALA A 532 -24.08 -18.38 26.43
CA ALA A 532 -23.28 -19.11 27.40
C ALA A 532 -23.44 -18.56 28.84
N ALA A 533 -23.47 -17.23 28.98
CA ALA A 533 -23.66 -16.60 30.28
C ALA A 533 -25.09 -16.77 30.81
N VAL A 534 -26.10 -16.68 29.94
CA VAL A 534 -27.52 -16.94 30.30
C VAL A 534 -27.71 -18.40 30.80
N ALA A 535 -27.10 -19.37 30.11
CA ALA A 535 -27.13 -20.77 30.54
C ALA A 535 -26.51 -21.00 31.92
N ALA A 536 -25.55 -20.15 32.33
CA ALA A 536 -24.90 -20.21 33.62
C ALA A 536 -25.58 -19.38 34.71
N LEU A 537 -26.66 -18.63 34.41
CA LEU A 537 -27.36 -17.78 35.36
C LEU A 537 -27.74 -18.49 36.66
N PRO A 538 -28.22 -19.77 36.68
CA PRO A 538 -28.55 -20.45 37.96
C PRO A 538 -27.35 -20.53 38.93
N ARG A 539 -26.10 -20.53 38.38
CA ARG A 539 -24.86 -20.53 39.18
C ARG A 539 -24.39 -19.11 39.49
N LEU A 540 -24.56 -18.20 38.55
CA LEU A 540 -24.13 -16.78 38.63
C LEU A 540 -25.01 -16.00 39.62
N ALA A 541 -26.31 -16.25 39.67
CA ALA A 541 -27.30 -15.49 40.46
C ALA A 541 -27.00 -15.45 41.97
N ARG A 542 -26.30 -16.46 42.50
CA ARG A 542 -25.87 -16.47 43.90
C ARG A 542 -24.89 -15.38 44.30
N TYR A 543 -24.25 -14.78 43.29
CA TYR A 543 -23.27 -13.69 43.44
C TYR A 543 -23.88 -12.31 43.10
N ALA A 544 -25.15 -12.25 42.72
CA ALA A 544 -25.82 -11.01 42.35
C ALA A 544 -25.93 -10.07 43.55
N LEU A 545 -25.60 -8.80 43.34
CA LEU A 545 -25.81 -7.74 44.31
C LEU A 545 -27.28 -7.26 44.32
N SER A 546 -27.72 -6.68 45.46
CA SER A 546 -28.98 -5.95 45.45
C SER A 546 -28.91 -4.76 44.46
N PRO A 547 -30.05 -4.20 44.04
CA PRO A 547 -30.03 -3.03 43.17
C PRO A 547 -29.21 -1.88 43.74
N GLU A 548 -29.33 -1.60 45.02
CA GLU A 548 -28.67 -0.52 45.74
C GLU A 548 -27.16 -0.76 45.87
N GLN A 549 -26.78 -1.99 46.21
CA GLN A 549 -25.37 -2.39 46.26
C GLN A 549 -24.71 -2.33 44.88
N TYR A 550 -25.46 -2.69 43.84
CA TYR A 550 -24.91 -2.63 42.46
C TYR A 550 -24.74 -1.21 41.94
N GLU A 551 -25.65 -0.29 42.28
CA GLU A 551 -25.49 1.13 41.97
C GLU A 551 -24.29 1.73 42.72
N ALA A 552 -24.06 1.39 43.97
CA ALA A 552 -22.87 1.79 44.71
C ALA A 552 -21.60 1.23 44.07
N TYR A 553 -21.60 -0.06 43.70
CA TYR A 553 -20.53 -0.71 42.95
C TYR A 553 -20.24 0.02 41.62
N ARG A 554 -21.27 0.33 40.83
CA ARG A 554 -21.09 1.05 39.56
C ARG A 554 -20.54 2.46 39.77
N ALA A 555 -20.97 3.17 40.80
CA ALA A 555 -20.48 4.50 41.12
C ALA A 555 -18.99 4.48 41.50
N ALA A 556 -18.55 3.48 42.29
CA ALA A 556 -17.16 3.30 42.68
C ALA A 556 -16.26 2.95 41.47
N HIS A 557 -16.79 2.20 40.50
CA HIS A 557 -16.07 1.76 39.30
C HIS A 557 -16.30 2.65 38.08
N ALA A 558 -16.90 3.83 38.26
CA ALA A 558 -17.16 4.76 37.18
C ALA A 558 -15.88 5.33 36.60
N ARG A 559 -15.84 5.48 35.29
CA ARG A 559 -14.68 6.04 34.58
C ARG A 559 -14.45 7.50 34.99
N PRO A 560 -13.21 7.90 35.34
CA PRO A 560 -12.87 9.30 35.54
C PRO A 560 -13.13 10.15 34.30
N GLN A 561 -13.80 11.29 34.44
CA GLN A 561 -14.17 12.18 33.32
C GLN A 561 -13.43 13.53 33.34
N GLN A 562 -12.42 13.72 34.19
CA GLN A 562 -11.74 15.00 34.27
C GLN A 562 -10.89 15.26 33.01
N PRO A 563 -11.01 16.45 32.38
CA PRO A 563 -10.17 16.82 31.25
C PRO A 563 -8.73 17.01 31.71
N ILE A 564 -7.80 16.32 31.07
CA ILE A 564 -6.36 16.42 31.34
C ILE A 564 -5.81 17.62 30.57
N ARG A 565 -5.13 18.57 31.23
CA ARG A 565 -4.46 19.69 30.61
C ARG A 565 -2.96 19.39 30.51
N ILE A 566 -2.42 19.37 29.29
CA ILE A 566 -1.01 19.06 29.04
C ILE A 566 -0.13 20.21 29.55
N THR A 567 0.77 19.92 30.49
CA THR A 567 1.74 20.90 31.00
C THR A 567 3.02 20.93 30.16
N SER A 568 3.49 19.76 29.70
CA SER A 568 4.70 19.64 28.90
C SER A 568 4.62 18.50 27.89
N ILE A 569 5.48 18.55 26.84
CA ILE A 569 5.56 17.50 25.81
C ILE A 569 7.00 17.04 25.71
N GLU A 570 7.22 15.77 26.00
CA GLU A 570 8.52 15.09 25.88
C GLU A 570 8.52 14.19 24.64
N ILE A 571 9.61 14.24 23.85
CA ILE A 571 9.79 13.37 22.69
C ILE A 571 11.00 12.47 22.93
N ARG A 572 10.75 11.17 22.93
CA ARG A 572 11.75 10.11 23.03
C ARG A 572 11.93 9.46 21.66
N THR A 573 13.17 9.17 21.30
CA THR A 573 13.52 8.47 20.07
C THR A 573 14.57 7.42 20.40
N ASN A 574 14.43 6.22 19.83
CA ASN A 574 15.37 5.11 20.06
C ASN A 574 16.63 5.17 19.18
N GLY A 575 16.68 6.05 18.18
CA GLY A 575 17.81 6.20 17.25
C GLY A 575 18.44 7.59 17.32
N ALA A 576 19.76 7.65 17.25
CA ALA A 576 20.49 8.93 17.16
C ALA A 576 20.19 9.70 15.86
N SER A 577 19.65 9.01 14.86
CA SER A 577 19.39 9.55 13.52
C SER A 577 18.05 10.28 13.41
N VAL A 578 17.07 9.99 14.29
CA VAL A 578 15.72 10.56 14.21
C VAL A 578 15.69 11.98 14.76
N PRO A 579 15.42 12.98 13.93
CA PRO A 579 15.32 14.35 14.43
C PRO A 579 14.04 14.54 15.26
N LYS A 580 14.16 14.77 16.56
CA LYS A 580 13.03 15.05 17.47
C LYS A 580 12.14 16.17 16.96
N GLN A 581 12.72 17.14 16.24
CA GLN A 581 11.98 18.25 15.66
C GLN A 581 10.96 17.82 14.60
N ILE A 582 11.22 16.74 13.85
CA ILE A 582 10.25 16.20 12.87
C ILE A 582 9.02 15.68 13.59
N VAL A 583 9.22 14.92 14.67
CA VAL A 583 8.11 14.42 15.50
C VAL A 583 7.35 15.60 16.12
N ARG A 584 8.08 16.60 16.68
CA ARG A 584 7.45 17.78 17.31
C ARG A 584 6.60 18.58 16.33
N ASN A 585 7.06 18.75 15.10
CA ASN A 585 6.36 19.53 14.09
C ASN A 585 5.12 18.81 13.50
N ALA A 586 5.05 17.49 13.62
CA ALA A 586 3.88 16.72 13.23
C ALA A 586 2.73 16.85 14.24
N LEU A 587 3.04 17.19 15.50
CA LEU A 587 2.05 17.35 16.56
C LEU A 587 1.40 18.73 16.50
N ARG A 588 0.07 18.76 16.45
CA ARG A 588 -0.72 19.99 16.55
C ARG A 588 -0.87 20.47 17.97
N VAL A 589 -0.87 19.55 18.92
CA VAL A 589 -1.03 19.82 20.35
C VAL A 589 0.16 20.59 20.93
N LYS A 590 -0.13 21.50 21.88
CA LYS A 590 0.85 22.34 22.56
C LYS A 590 0.69 22.24 24.07
N PRO A 591 1.74 22.58 24.86
CA PRO A 591 1.58 22.78 26.28
C PRO A 591 0.49 23.82 26.56
N GLY A 592 -0.35 23.56 27.54
CA GLY A 592 -1.53 24.35 27.89
C GLY A 592 -2.85 23.89 27.27
N ASP A 593 -2.80 23.05 26.21
CA ASP A 593 -4.01 22.52 25.58
C ASP A 593 -4.65 21.42 26.44
N VAL A 594 -5.95 21.25 26.28
CA VAL A 594 -6.64 20.05 26.80
C VAL A 594 -6.27 18.85 25.94
N TYR A 595 -5.90 17.77 26.56
CA TYR A 595 -5.53 16.54 25.86
C TYR A 595 -6.69 15.96 25.08
N ASP A 596 -6.57 16.00 23.76
CA ASP A 596 -7.45 15.29 22.83
C ASP A 596 -6.72 14.06 22.29
N PRO A 597 -7.02 12.86 22.82
CA PRO A 597 -6.35 11.63 22.42
C PRO A 597 -6.60 11.27 20.96
N GLN A 598 -7.75 11.68 20.40
CA GLN A 598 -8.09 11.40 19.01
C GLN A 598 -7.26 12.26 18.06
N ALA A 599 -7.10 13.55 18.35
CA ALA A 599 -6.28 14.46 17.58
C ALA A 599 -4.79 14.05 17.62
N VAL A 600 -4.27 13.72 18.81
CA VAL A 600 -2.89 13.25 18.95
C VAL A 600 -2.68 11.93 18.23
N SER A 601 -3.57 10.94 18.38
CA SER A 601 -3.48 9.66 17.65
C SER A 601 -3.47 9.84 16.14
N ALA A 602 -4.26 10.80 15.59
CA ALA A 602 -4.24 11.11 14.18
C ALA A 602 -2.90 11.71 13.72
N ASP A 603 -2.27 12.56 14.55
CA ASP A 603 -0.95 13.12 14.27
C ASP A 603 0.14 12.02 14.28
N LEU A 604 0.10 11.12 15.27
CA LEU A 604 1.03 10.00 15.37
C LEU A 604 0.86 9.00 14.21
N LEU A 605 -0.38 8.73 13.80
CA LEU A 605 -0.64 7.88 12.65
C LEU A 605 -0.06 8.46 11.36
N SER A 606 -0.04 9.80 11.21
CA SER A 606 0.60 10.44 10.07
C SER A 606 2.11 10.24 10.05
N LEU A 607 2.76 10.14 11.21
CA LEU A 607 4.20 9.83 11.33
C LEU A 607 4.49 8.38 10.93
N THR A 608 3.70 7.42 11.43
CA THR A 608 3.89 5.99 11.09
C THR A 608 3.61 5.71 9.60
N THR A 609 2.60 6.36 9.00
CA THR A 609 2.31 6.23 7.56
C THR A 609 3.39 6.84 6.68
N SER A 610 4.27 7.70 7.21
CA SER A 610 5.45 8.19 6.49
C SER A 610 6.40 7.09 6.03
N GLY A 611 6.32 5.90 6.67
CA GLY A 611 7.11 4.72 6.36
C GLY A 611 8.49 4.68 7.02
N ASN A 612 8.85 5.68 7.83
CA ASN A 612 10.17 5.78 8.46
C ASN A 612 10.20 5.26 9.91
N PHE A 613 9.03 5.26 10.58
CA PHE A 613 8.91 4.78 11.95
C PHE A 613 8.36 3.35 11.97
N GLU A 614 8.81 2.56 12.92
CA GLU A 614 8.22 1.27 13.25
C GLU A 614 6.98 1.49 14.08
N ASN A 615 7.12 2.27 15.15
CA ASN A 615 6.06 2.54 16.09
C ASN A 615 6.14 3.99 16.59
N VAL A 616 4.99 4.63 16.81
CA VAL A 616 4.92 5.94 17.47
C VAL A 616 3.78 5.87 18.48
N THR A 617 4.11 5.93 19.78
CA THR A 617 3.16 5.83 20.88
C THR A 617 3.04 7.12 21.64
N GLN A 618 1.93 7.25 22.39
CA GLN A 618 1.69 8.35 23.32
C GLN A 618 1.41 7.82 24.71
N GLN A 619 1.84 8.56 25.70
CA GLN A 619 1.63 8.27 27.10
C GLN A 619 1.40 9.56 27.88
N ILE A 620 0.50 9.56 28.84
CA ILE A 620 0.33 10.65 29.80
C ILE A 620 0.94 10.22 31.13
N ILE A 621 1.92 10.97 31.59
CA ILE A 621 2.58 10.79 32.89
C ILE A 621 2.08 11.91 33.81
N ASN A 622 1.51 11.51 34.94
CA ASN A 622 1.08 12.44 35.98
C ASN A 622 2.12 12.48 37.09
N GLU A 623 2.66 13.65 37.36
CA GLU A 623 3.59 13.93 38.48
C GLU A 623 3.06 15.11 39.29
N GLY A 624 2.22 14.80 40.27
CA GLY A 624 1.46 15.83 41.00
C GLY A 624 0.47 16.54 40.09
N ASP A 625 0.56 17.86 39.99
CA ASP A 625 -0.25 18.70 39.09
C ASP A 625 0.29 18.78 37.65
N GLU A 626 1.43 18.15 37.39
CA GLU A 626 2.00 18.09 36.05
C GLU A 626 1.47 16.91 35.26
N HIS A 627 0.97 17.21 34.05
CA HIS A 627 0.52 16.22 33.07
C HIS A 627 1.43 16.29 31.85
N ARG A 628 2.40 15.40 31.78
CA ARG A 628 3.38 15.33 30.68
C ARG A 628 2.91 14.39 29.59
N LEU A 629 2.76 14.91 28.37
CA LEU A 629 2.54 14.08 27.20
C LEU A 629 3.89 13.58 26.67
N VAL A 630 4.16 12.29 26.80
CA VAL A 630 5.36 11.64 26.28
C VAL A 630 5.03 11.00 24.93
N ILE A 631 5.77 11.37 23.90
CA ILE A 631 5.70 10.72 22.57
C ILE A 631 6.98 9.90 22.38
N ASP A 632 6.79 8.60 22.25
CA ASP A 632 7.89 7.67 21.99
C ASP A 632 7.84 7.25 20.51
N ALA A 633 8.85 7.70 19.74
CA ALA A 633 8.95 7.48 18.31
C ALA A 633 10.12 6.56 18.00
N GLN A 634 9.80 5.32 17.65
CA GLN A 634 10.77 4.27 17.36
C GLN A 634 11.05 4.18 15.86
N GLU A 635 12.31 4.36 15.49
CA GLU A 635 12.79 4.09 14.14
C GLU A 635 12.72 2.60 13.87
N LYS A 636 12.48 2.22 12.61
CA LYS A 636 12.50 0.82 12.18
C LYS A 636 13.82 0.16 12.54
N TYR A 637 13.81 -0.86 13.39
CA TYR A 637 15.02 -1.55 13.87
C TYR A 637 15.82 -2.19 12.72
N TRP A 638 15.17 -2.46 11.56
CA TRP A 638 15.83 -2.94 10.35
C TRP A 638 16.41 -1.84 9.49
N GLY A 639 16.26 -0.54 9.88
CA GLY A 639 16.91 0.60 9.25
C GLY A 639 18.35 0.81 9.69
N PRO A 640 18.94 1.97 9.37
CA PRO A 640 18.36 3.10 8.63
C PRO A 640 18.43 2.99 7.11
N ASN A 641 19.04 1.94 6.55
CA ASN A 641 19.18 1.73 5.11
C ASN A 641 18.13 0.74 4.66
N PHE A 642 17.39 1.07 3.60
CA PHE A 642 16.32 0.22 3.08
C PHE A 642 16.53 -0.10 1.61
N LEU A 643 16.40 -1.38 1.26
CA LEU A 643 16.36 -1.88 -0.10
C LEU A 643 14.95 -2.26 -0.48
N LEU A 644 14.52 -1.81 -1.66
CA LEU A 644 13.23 -2.10 -2.24
C LEU A 644 13.43 -2.91 -3.51
N PHE A 645 12.53 -3.83 -3.79
CA PHE A 645 12.60 -4.73 -4.94
C PHE A 645 11.32 -4.67 -5.75
N GLY A 646 11.46 -4.67 -7.07
CA GLY A 646 10.36 -4.79 -8.00
C GLY A 646 10.75 -5.67 -9.17
N LEU A 647 9.81 -6.42 -9.71
CA LEU A 647 10.02 -7.31 -10.84
C LEU A 647 8.91 -7.09 -11.86
N GLY A 648 9.31 -6.97 -13.12
CA GLY A 648 8.43 -6.96 -14.28
C GLY A 648 8.93 -7.95 -15.31
N MET A 649 8.02 -8.70 -15.91
CA MET A 649 8.27 -9.56 -17.05
C MET A 649 7.12 -9.40 -18.05
N SER A 650 7.44 -9.29 -19.30
CA SER A 650 6.44 -9.21 -20.37
C SER A 650 6.82 -10.14 -21.50
N SER A 651 5.83 -10.74 -22.14
CA SER A 651 5.98 -11.49 -23.37
C SER A 651 4.72 -11.33 -24.17
N SER A 652 4.87 -11.15 -25.48
CA SER A 652 3.74 -11.07 -26.38
C SER A 652 4.02 -11.85 -27.66
N SER A 653 3.00 -12.08 -28.45
CA SER A 653 3.16 -12.76 -29.76
C SER A 653 3.74 -11.86 -30.84
N THR A 654 3.84 -10.56 -30.60
CA THR A 654 4.35 -9.56 -31.56
C THR A 654 5.70 -8.95 -31.15
N ASP A 655 6.09 -9.10 -29.87
CA ASP A 655 7.31 -8.51 -29.34
C ASP A 655 8.19 -9.57 -28.69
N GLU A 656 9.49 -9.33 -28.72
CA GLU A 656 10.45 -10.10 -27.94
C GLU A 656 10.14 -9.96 -26.45
N GLY A 657 10.12 -11.06 -25.70
CA GLY A 657 9.90 -11.05 -24.28
C GLY A 657 10.93 -10.19 -23.54
N GLY A 658 10.49 -9.47 -22.54
CA GLY A 658 11.32 -8.58 -21.74
C GLY A 658 11.23 -8.83 -20.24
N PHE A 659 12.25 -8.46 -19.51
CA PHE A 659 12.23 -8.40 -18.06
C PHE A 659 12.74 -7.05 -17.57
N ARG A 660 12.30 -6.62 -16.38
CA ARG A 660 12.80 -5.45 -15.66
C ARG A 660 12.90 -5.78 -14.19
N LEU A 661 14.08 -5.64 -13.62
CA LEU A 661 14.36 -5.70 -12.20
C LEU A 661 14.51 -4.27 -11.69
N HIS A 662 13.68 -3.90 -10.73
CA HIS A 662 13.77 -2.60 -10.07
C HIS A 662 14.42 -2.79 -8.69
N LEU A 663 15.47 -2.02 -8.42
CA LEU A 663 16.18 -1.98 -7.15
C LEU A 663 16.12 -0.54 -6.63
N GLY A 664 15.55 -0.37 -5.44
CA GLY A 664 15.48 0.92 -4.76
C GLY A 664 16.34 0.94 -3.51
N TYR A 665 17.00 2.05 -3.26
CA TYR A 665 17.68 2.31 -1.99
C TYR A 665 17.13 3.61 -1.39
N ARG A 666 16.82 3.55 -0.09
CA ARG A 666 16.30 4.68 0.69
C ARG A 666 17.09 4.80 1.98
N ARG A 667 17.56 6.01 2.26
CA ARG A 667 18.16 6.36 3.56
C ARG A 667 17.57 7.69 4.04
N PRO A 668 16.59 7.65 4.93
CA PRO A 668 16.04 8.84 5.56
C PRO A 668 17.07 9.43 6.54
N TRP A 669 16.93 10.72 6.83
CA TRP A 669 17.65 11.42 7.91
C TRP A 669 19.17 11.31 7.87
N LEU A 670 19.79 11.52 6.70
CA LEU A 670 21.25 11.69 6.59
C LEU A 670 21.76 12.84 7.48
N THR A 671 20.91 13.83 7.72
CA THR A 671 21.18 14.98 8.57
C THR A 671 20.02 15.22 9.54
N PRO A 672 20.25 15.92 10.66
CA PRO A 672 19.16 16.30 11.58
C PRO A 672 18.08 17.18 10.95
N SER A 673 18.37 17.83 9.81
CA SER A 673 17.38 18.60 9.03
C SER A 673 16.46 17.73 8.18
N GLY A 674 16.67 16.41 8.18
CA GLY A 674 15.79 15.46 7.47
C GLY A 674 16.17 15.19 6.03
N LEU A 675 17.44 15.41 5.63
CA LEU A 675 17.91 15.05 4.28
C LEU A 675 17.72 13.56 4.02
N GLU A 676 17.02 13.21 2.94
CA GLU A 676 16.78 11.85 2.48
C GLU A 676 17.59 11.57 1.21
N PHE A 677 18.29 10.44 1.16
CA PHE A 677 18.91 9.91 -0.05
C PHE A 677 18.03 8.82 -0.65
N ARG A 678 17.81 8.91 -1.96
CA ARG A 678 17.05 7.95 -2.76
C ARG A 678 17.86 7.56 -3.99
N ALA A 679 17.91 6.28 -4.28
CA ALA A 679 18.45 5.77 -5.53
C ALA A 679 17.52 4.69 -6.07
N ASP A 680 17.21 4.77 -7.36
CA ASP A 680 16.33 3.84 -8.07
C ASP A 680 17.07 3.33 -9.30
N THR A 681 17.22 2.01 -9.41
CA THR A 681 17.90 1.36 -10.51
C THR A 681 16.95 0.40 -11.20
N THR A 682 16.87 0.49 -12.52
CA THR A 682 16.15 -0.48 -13.35
C THR A 682 17.15 -1.21 -14.22
N LEU A 683 17.12 -2.53 -14.17
CA LEU A 683 17.91 -3.43 -15.01
C LEU A 683 16.95 -4.24 -15.86
N GLY A 684 16.88 -3.98 -17.13
CA GLY A 684 15.98 -4.67 -18.06
C GLY A 684 16.59 -4.93 -19.41
N SER A 685 15.92 -5.76 -20.20
CA SER A 685 16.30 -6.09 -21.57
C SER A 685 16.15 -4.89 -22.49
N ASP A 686 15.09 -4.11 -22.32
CA ASP A 686 14.73 -2.95 -23.15
C ASP A 686 15.18 -1.62 -22.54
N MET A 687 15.40 -1.57 -21.22
CA MET A 687 15.74 -0.35 -20.50
C MET A 687 16.68 -0.61 -19.34
N GLN A 688 17.67 0.24 -19.19
CA GLN A 688 18.55 0.33 -18.03
C GLN A 688 18.53 1.77 -17.54
N SER A 689 18.31 2.00 -16.25
CA SER A 689 18.31 3.35 -15.68
C SER A 689 18.82 3.38 -14.26
N VAL A 690 19.40 4.50 -13.91
CA VAL A 690 19.78 4.85 -12.53
C VAL A 690 19.29 6.26 -12.28
N HIS A 691 18.50 6.44 -11.23
CA HIS A 691 18.05 7.73 -10.71
C HIS A 691 18.57 7.91 -9.30
N VAL A 692 19.17 9.03 -9.00
CA VAL A 692 19.66 9.40 -7.67
C VAL A 692 19.10 10.76 -7.31
N GLU A 693 18.46 10.86 -6.16
CA GLU A 693 17.86 12.10 -5.64
C GLU A 693 18.27 12.32 -4.18
N LEU A 694 18.65 13.55 -3.86
CA LEU A 694 18.81 14.04 -2.50
C LEU A 694 17.63 14.95 -2.18
N ARG A 695 16.74 14.54 -1.27
CA ARG A 695 15.56 15.31 -0.92
C ARG A 695 15.75 15.99 0.42
N GLN A 696 15.90 17.33 0.40
CA GLN A 696 16.08 18.18 1.59
C GLN A 696 14.77 18.91 1.89
N PRO A 697 14.07 18.59 2.98
CA PRO A 697 12.96 19.40 3.46
C PRO A 697 13.45 20.80 3.85
N LEU A 698 12.76 21.83 3.37
CA LEU A 698 13.02 23.24 3.71
C LEU A 698 12.17 23.68 4.90
N SER A 699 11.01 23.04 5.06
CA SER A 699 10.08 23.31 6.15
C SER A 699 9.37 22.04 6.56
N ASN A 700 9.49 21.67 7.83
CA ASN A 700 8.79 20.50 8.37
C ASN A 700 7.27 20.75 8.58
N LYS A 701 6.81 22.02 8.52
CA LYS A 701 5.38 22.36 8.64
C LYS A 701 4.66 22.27 7.30
N THR A 702 5.28 22.80 6.24
CA THR A 702 4.68 22.84 4.89
C THR A 702 5.08 21.64 4.04
N GLY A 703 6.15 20.92 4.43
CA GLY A 703 6.72 19.82 3.71
C GLY A 703 7.44 20.22 2.42
N TYR A 704 7.62 21.50 2.13
CA TYR A 704 8.36 21.96 0.95
C TYR A 704 9.79 21.43 0.99
N TYR A 705 10.30 21.05 -0.17
CA TYR A 705 11.63 20.46 -0.27
C TYR A 705 12.35 20.91 -1.55
N VAL A 706 13.65 20.80 -1.52
CA VAL A 706 14.51 20.91 -2.68
C VAL A 706 15.14 19.55 -2.96
N ALA A 707 15.24 19.20 -4.24
CA ALA A 707 15.72 17.89 -4.65
C ALA A 707 16.67 18.01 -5.85
N PRO A 708 18.01 18.15 -5.64
CA PRO A 708 18.98 17.86 -6.68
C PRO A 708 18.93 16.36 -7.04
N TYR A 709 19.00 16.06 -8.33
CA TYR A 709 18.96 14.70 -8.84
C TYR A 709 19.88 14.51 -10.05
N ALA A 710 20.22 13.25 -10.28
CA ALA A 710 20.90 12.79 -11.47
C ALA A 710 20.23 11.53 -12.02
N ASP A 711 19.99 11.52 -13.33
CA ASP A 711 19.41 10.39 -14.05
C ASP A 711 20.38 9.90 -15.12
N TYR A 712 20.51 8.60 -15.23
CA TYR A 712 21.06 7.93 -16.41
C TYR A 712 20.04 6.93 -16.91
N LYS A 713 19.69 7.01 -18.19
CA LYS A 713 18.74 6.10 -18.83
C LYS A 713 19.28 5.64 -20.18
N ARG A 714 19.31 4.33 -20.37
CA ARG A 714 19.60 3.68 -21.64
C ARG A 714 18.37 2.88 -22.05
N ARG A 715 17.78 3.23 -23.19
CA ARG A 715 16.57 2.58 -23.71
C ARG A 715 16.82 2.09 -25.13
N PHE A 716 16.35 0.89 -25.42
CA PHE A 716 16.26 0.35 -26.75
C PHE A 716 14.82 0.48 -27.25
N THR A 717 14.64 1.05 -28.43
CA THR A 717 13.31 1.24 -29.00
C THR A 717 13.35 0.82 -30.45
N ASN A 718 12.40 -0.02 -30.84
CA ASN A 718 12.22 -0.46 -32.21
C ASN A 718 11.57 0.65 -33.02
N LEU A 719 12.07 0.83 -34.23
CA LEU A 719 11.51 1.74 -35.22
C LEU A 719 10.79 0.90 -36.28
N TYR A 720 9.53 1.23 -36.51
CA TYR A 720 8.69 0.52 -37.46
C TYR A 720 8.36 1.40 -38.66
N ASP A 721 8.22 0.78 -39.84
CA ASP A 721 7.62 1.42 -41.00
C ASP A 721 6.12 1.60 -40.74
N SER A 722 5.62 2.82 -41.00
CA SER A 722 4.21 3.17 -40.70
C SER A 722 3.22 2.47 -41.63
N ASP A 723 3.63 2.07 -42.81
CA ASP A 723 2.76 1.51 -43.83
C ASP A 723 2.78 -0.02 -43.87
N THR A 724 3.94 -0.61 -43.60
CA THR A 724 4.12 -2.07 -43.66
C THR A 724 4.12 -2.74 -42.28
N ASP A 725 4.19 -1.97 -41.20
CA ASP A 725 4.35 -2.45 -39.82
C ASP A 725 5.61 -3.30 -39.58
N ILE A 726 6.59 -3.21 -40.47
CA ILE A 726 7.85 -3.96 -40.40
C ILE A 726 8.83 -3.19 -39.51
N LYS A 727 9.51 -3.90 -38.60
CA LYS A 727 10.61 -3.36 -37.81
C LYS A 727 11.81 -3.05 -38.74
N ILE A 728 12.12 -1.77 -38.84
CA ILE A 728 13.21 -1.30 -39.75
C ILE A 728 14.56 -1.39 -39.05
N THR A 729 14.62 -0.88 -37.82
CA THR A 729 15.83 -0.85 -37.00
C THR A 729 15.48 -0.71 -35.53
N GLN A 730 16.52 -0.77 -34.71
CA GLN A 730 16.40 -0.48 -33.28
C GLN A 730 17.37 0.62 -32.92
N TYR A 731 16.89 1.66 -32.27
CA TYR A 731 17.71 2.73 -31.71
C TYR A 731 18.02 2.50 -30.26
N ARG A 732 19.24 2.83 -29.86
CA ARG A 732 19.70 2.92 -28.50
C ARG A 732 19.80 4.40 -28.13
N PHE A 733 18.92 4.82 -27.21
CA PHE A 733 18.94 6.16 -26.62
C PHE A 733 19.64 6.11 -25.27
N GLN A 734 20.65 6.96 -25.08
CA GLN A 734 21.34 7.15 -23.81
C GLN A 734 21.13 8.59 -23.39
N THR A 735 20.43 8.78 -22.27
CA THR A 735 20.11 10.10 -21.71
C THR A 735 20.78 10.23 -20.36
N SER A 736 21.61 11.23 -20.18
CA SER A 736 22.16 11.64 -18.89
C SER A 736 21.54 12.98 -18.52
N ARG A 737 20.93 13.07 -17.35
CA ARG A 737 20.23 14.28 -16.88
C ARG A 737 20.68 14.63 -15.48
N VAL A 738 20.98 15.91 -15.24
CA VAL A 738 21.20 16.46 -13.91
C VAL A 738 20.23 17.62 -13.72
N GLY A 739 19.58 17.68 -12.57
CA GLY A 739 18.59 18.73 -12.34
C GLY A 739 18.40 19.06 -10.87
N LEU A 740 17.62 20.11 -10.68
CA LEU A 740 17.23 20.63 -9.38
C LEU A 740 15.73 20.90 -9.40
N ASP A 741 14.99 20.22 -8.53
CA ASP A 741 13.56 20.41 -8.35
C ASP A 741 13.26 21.10 -7.01
N PHE A 742 12.24 21.96 -7.03
CA PHE A 742 11.55 22.46 -5.85
C PHE A 742 10.18 21.77 -5.78
N GLY A 743 9.91 21.06 -4.69
CA GLY A 743 8.69 20.27 -4.49
C GLY A 743 7.75 20.92 -3.50
N LEU A 744 6.46 20.88 -3.87
CA LEU A 744 5.31 21.39 -3.13
C LEU A 744 4.34 20.24 -2.89
N PRO A 745 4.42 19.55 -1.74
CA PRO A 745 3.44 18.54 -1.40
C PRO A 745 2.05 19.15 -1.27
N LEU A 746 1.06 18.56 -1.94
CA LEU A 746 -0.35 18.95 -1.89
C LEU A 746 -1.08 18.16 -0.78
N ALA A 747 -0.55 18.20 0.43
CA ALA A 747 -1.02 17.40 1.57
C ALA A 747 -1.10 15.90 1.20
N ARG A 748 -2.28 15.27 1.37
CA ARG A 748 -2.51 13.86 1.00
C ARG A 748 -2.90 13.67 -0.47
N LEU A 749 -3.14 14.74 -1.23
CA LEU A 749 -3.60 14.64 -2.62
C LEU A 749 -2.49 14.20 -3.56
N GLY A 750 -1.32 14.83 -3.46
CA GLY A 750 -0.27 14.62 -4.45
C GLY A 750 0.98 15.47 -4.21
N ASP A 751 1.73 15.72 -5.28
CA ASP A 751 2.97 16.47 -5.28
C ASP A 751 3.06 17.34 -6.55
N PHE A 752 3.51 18.56 -6.40
CA PHE A 752 3.84 19.46 -7.51
C PHE A 752 5.31 19.79 -7.45
N ARG A 753 6.02 19.61 -8.57
CA ARG A 753 7.45 19.92 -8.71
C ARG A 753 7.67 20.92 -9.83
N ILE A 754 8.56 21.86 -9.59
CA ILE A 754 9.09 22.77 -10.61
C ILE A 754 10.61 22.75 -10.53
N GLY A 755 11.30 22.73 -11.66
CA GLY A 755 12.75 22.63 -11.65
C GLY A 755 13.40 22.92 -12.98
N LEU A 756 14.73 22.83 -12.93
CA LEU A 756 15.61 22.96 -14.08
C LEU A 756 16.37 21.66 -14.30
N ALA A 757 16.63 21.33 -15.56
CA ALA A 757 17.38 20.15 -15.92
C ALA A 757 18.36 20.43 -17.07
N TYR A 758 19.57 19.92 -16.94
CA TYR A 758 20.53 19.77 -18.03
C TYR A 758 20.47 18.32 -18.52
N THR A 759 20.25 18.13 -19.80
CA THR A 759 20.09 16.81 -20.42
C THR A 759 21.11 16.66 -21.53
N HIS A 760 21.88 15.58 -21.52
CA HIS A 760 22.73 15.11 -22.61
C HIS A 760 22.12 13.85 -23.20
N LEU A 761 21.97 13.81 -24.53
CA LEU A 761 21.44 12.69 -25.30
C LEU A 761 22.47 12.16 -26.24
N THR A 762 22.59 10.83 -26.34
CA THR A 762 23.23 10.14 -27.44
C THR A 762 22.23 9.12 -28.02
N ALA A 763 21.99 9.19 -29.31
CA ALA A 763 21.14 8.26 -30.04
C ALA A 763 22.00 7.54 -31.10
N SER A 764 21.95 6.21 -31.11
CA SER A 764 22.66 5.40 -32.08
C SER A 764 21.84 4.20 -32.52
N PRO A 765 21.83 3.85 -33.80
CA PRO A 765 21.17 2.63 -34.23
C PRO A 765 21.94 1.41 -33.73
N THR A 766 21.23 0.36 -33.34
CA THR A 766 21.82 -0.94 -32.97
C THR A 766 22.29 -1.69 -34.24
N TYR A 767 21.52 -1.57 -35.30
CA TYR A 767 21.85 -2.11 -36.61
C TYR A 767 21.82 -0.96 -37.62
N ASN A 768 22.86 -0.85 -38.45
CA ASN A 768 22.96 0.19 -39.44
C ASN A 768 23.28 -0.42 -40.80
N VAL A 769 22.72 0.17 -41.84
CA VAL A 769 22.93 -0.27 -43.21
C VAL A 769 23.72 0.83 -43.94
N PRO A 770 24.84 0.51 -44.56
CA PRO A 770 25.55 1.47 -45.39
C PRO A 770 24.67 1.95 -46.56
N LEU A 771 24.66 3.25 -46.81
CA LEU A 771 23.78 3.82 -47.84
C LEU A 771 24.22 3.41 -49.26
N ASN A 772 25.51 3.05 -49.43
CA ASN A 772 26.06 2.54 -50.71
C ASN A 772 25.41 1.22 -51.17
N TRP A 773 24.72 0.47 -50.27
CA TRP A 773 23.96 -0.70 -50.70
C TRP A 773 22.76 -0.34 -51.59
N PHE A 774 22.33 0.92 -51.58
CA PHE A 774 21.13 1.41 -52.27
C PHE A 774 21.44 2.44 -53.35
N LEU A 775 22.72 2.81 -53.50
CA LEU A 775 23.17 3.80 -54.44
C LEU A 775 24.09 3.15 -55.50
N PRO A 776 24.20 3.71 -56.69
CA PRO A 776 25.16 3.27 -57.69
C PRO A 776 26.60 3.30 -57.15
N ASP A 777 27.45 2.41 -57.63
CA ASP A 777 28.83 2.21 -57.17
C ASP A 777 29.75 3.46 -57.31
N ASP A 778 29.33 4.44 -58.13
CA ASP A 778 30.00 5.70 -58.33
C ASP A 778 29.51 6.88 -57.49
N ALA A 779 28.52 6.64 -56.62
CA ALA A 779 28.02 7.68 -55.72
C ALA A 779 29.04 7.97 -54.58
N PRO A 780 29.31 9.25 -54.25
CA PRO A 780 30.17 9.59 -53.15
C PRO A 780 29.58 8.95 -51.87
N SER A 781 30.46 8.32 -51.10
CA SER A 781 30.10 7.53 -49.89
C SER A 781 29.25 8.36 -48.92
N PRO A 782 27.94 8.15 -48.82
CA PRO A 782 27.01 9.08 -48.16
C PRO A 782 26.74 8.75 -46.72
N GLY A 783 27.56 7.90 -46.11
CA GLY A 783 27.38 7.52 -44.71
C GLY A 783 26.41 6.33 -44.51
N THR A 784 25.68 6.33 -43.44
CA THR A 784 24.79 5.25 -43.05
C THR A 784 23.33 5.70 -43.12
N LEU A 785 22.42 4.75 -43.40
CA LEU A 785 20.99 5.01 -43.55
C LEU A 785 20.38 5.55 -42.25
N PHE A 786 20.90 5.09 -41.11
CA PHE A 786 20.43 5.49 -39.78
C PHE A 786 21.57 6.18 -39.02
N PRO A 787 21.66 7.52 -39.06
CA PRO A 787 22.74 8.24 -38.41
C PRO A 787 22.66 8.21 -36.88
N SER A 788 23.82 8.37 -36.25
CA SER A 788 23.91 8.64 -34.82
C SER A 788 23.75 10.12 -34.55
N ALA A 789 23.15 10.45 -33.41
CA ALA A 789 22.94 11.82 -32.97
C ALA A 789 23.40 12.00 -31.52
N TYR A 790 23.88 13.19 -31.21
CA TYR A 790 24.20 13.59 -29.85
C TYR A 790 23.86 15.06 -29.64
N GLY A 791 23.57 15.43 -28.39
CA GLY A 791 23.31 16.84 -28.11
C GLY A 791 23.11 17.08 -26.63
N HIS A 792 23.03 18.35 -26.26
CA HIS A 792 22.74 18.76 -24.88
C HIS A 792 21.72 19.89 -24.85
N GLN A 793 20.96 19.97 -23.76
CA GLN A 793 19.84 20.88 -23.66
C GLN A 793 19.57 21.25 -22.18
N ILE A 794 19.27 22.52 -21.94
CA ILE A 794 18.80 23.01 -20.66
C ILE A 794 17.29 23.23 -20.79
N SER A 795 16.51 22.70 -19.85
CA SER A 795 15.05 22.83 -19.81
C SER A 795 14.53 23.26 -18.43
N ALA A 796 13.41 23.99 -18.43
CA ALA A 796 12.57 24.20 -17.29
C ALA A 796 11.42 23.21 -17.35
N ARG A 797 11.10 22.61 -16.18
CA ARG A 797 10.05 21.59 -16.10
C ARG A 797 9.10 21.86 -14.95
N ALA A 798 7.84 21.48 -15.12
CA ALA A 798 6.84 21.41 -14.08
C ALA A 798 6.11 20.09 -14.16
N ARG A 799 5.86 19.45 -13.01
CA ARG A 799 5.13 18.19 -12.92
C ARG A 799 4.16 18.22 -11.75
N LEU A 800 2.91 17.87 -12.03
CA LEU A 800 1.86 17.67 -11.04
C LEU A 800 1.47 16.20 -11.06
N VAL A 801 1.43 15.57 -9.89
CA VAL A 801 0.89 14.22 -9.72
C VAL A 801 -0.12 14.23 -8.58
N ILE A 802 -1.34 13.78 -8.86
CA ILE A 802 -2.40 13.53 -7.89
C ILE A 802 -2.78 12.07 -8.02
N ASP A 803 -2.63 11.30 -6.94
CA ASP A 803 -2.88 9.88 -6.95
C ASP A 803 -3.78 9.49 -5.78
N GLN A 804 -5.05 9.28 -6.05
CA GLN A 804 -6.09 8.92 -5.10
C GLN A 804 -6.73 7.56 -5.44
N LEU A 805 -6.03 6.72 -6.22
CA LEU A 805 -6.47 5.37 -6.50
C LEU A 805 -6.34 4.48 -5.26
N ASP A 806 -7.29 3.57 -5.06
CA ASP A 806 -7.27 2.56 -3.99
C ASP A 806 -6.21 1.46 -4.21
N ASP A 807 -5.89 1.15 -5.45
CA ASP A 807 -4.86 0.21 -5.86
C ASP A 807 -4.14 0.75 -7.10
N PRO A 808 -2.80 0.75 -7.15
CA PRO A 808 -2.07 1.28 -8.30
C PRO A 808 -2.10 0.35 -9.53
N THR A 809 -2.50 -0.91 -9.37
CA THR A 809 -2.49 -1.94 -10.41
C THR A 809 -3.89 -2.29 -10.89
N PHE A 810 -4.79 -2.58 -9.94
CA PHE A 810 -6.19 -2.93 -10.18
C PHE A 810 -7.10 -1.89 -9.54
N PRO A 811 -7.06 -0.63 -10.00
CA PRO A 811 -7.83 0.42 -9.38
C PRO A 811 -9.32 0.13 -9.50
N ARG A 812 -10.01 0.18 -8.37
CA ARG A 812 -11.45 -0.04 -8.28
C ARG A 812 -12.19 1.22 -7.86
N LYS A 813 -11.49 2.18 -7.23
CA LYS A 813 -12.05 3.44 -6.74
C LYS A 813 -10.97 4.51 -6.78
N GLY A 814 -11.41 5.74 -7.06
CA GLY A 814 -10.53 6.90 -6.99
C GLY A 814 -10.14 7.47 -8.33
N TYR A 815 -9.12 8.31 -8.34
CA TYR A 815 -8.65 8.99 -9.55
C TYR A 815 -7.14 9.24 -9.50
N PHE A 816 -6.57 9.38 -10.69
CA PHE A 816 -5.17 9.72 -10.90
C PHE A 816 -5.06 10.84 -11.92
N VAL A 817 -4.25 11.84 -11.63
CA VAL A 817 -3.94 12.94 -12.55
C VAL A 817 -2.44 13.11 -12.60
N GLU A 818 -1.87 13.12 -13.79
CA GLU A 818 -0.52 13.57 -14.05
C GLU A 818 -0.56 14.67 -15.10
N ALA A 819 0.16 15.74 -14.86
CA ALA A 819 0.40 16.79 -15.83
C ALA A 819 1.87 17.18 -15.77
N ARG A 820 2.51 17.32 -16.94
CA ARG A 820 3.88 17.78 -17.05
C ARG A 820 4.04 18.76 -18.21
N VAL A 821 4.88 19.73 -17.99
CA VAL A 821 5.31 20.68 -19.00
C VAL A 821 6.82 20.77 -18.90
N GLU A 822 7.50 20.68 -20.03
CA GLU A 822 8.94 20.87 -20.14
C GLU A 822 9.23 21.80 -21.31
N ARG A 823 10.06 22.82 -21.11
CA ARG A 823 10.44 23.80 -22.12
C ARG A 823 11.94 23.99 -22.14
N SER A 824 12.53 23.94 -23.31
CA SER A 824 13.95 24.27 -23.48
C SER A 824 14.23 25.75 -23.23
N LEU A 825 15.29 26.01 -22.49
CA LEU A 825 15.83 27.36 -22.23
C LEU A 825 17.06 27.65 -23.07
N SER A 826 17.74 26.63 -23.58
CA SER A 826 18.88 26.73 -24.47
C SER A 826 18.57 26.09 -25.82
N LYS A 827 19.25 26.57 -26.87
CA LYS A 827 19.29 25.92 -28.16
C LYS A 827 20.28 24.75 -28.07
N SER A 828 19.99 23.66 -28.77
CA SER A 828 20.91 22.54 -28.93
C SER A 828 21.95 22.88 -30.01
N ASN A 829 23.20 22.49 -29.83
CA ASN A 829 24.27 22.64 -30.81
C ASN A 829 24.46 21.37 -31.64
N ASP A 830 23.38 20.69 -31.98
CA ASP A 830 23.50 19.42 -32.71
C ASP A 830 23.25 19.57 -34.20
N THR A 831 24.01 18.81 -34.96
CA THR A 831 23.96 18.79 -36.45
C THR A 831 22.86 17.93 -37.02
N PHE A 832 22.19 17.13 -36.19
CA PHE A 832 21.21 16.13 -36.65
C PHE A 832 19.76 16.48 -36.30
N PHE A 833 19.53 17.00 -35.12
CA PHE A 833 18.24 17.55 -34.74
C PHE A 833 18.27 19.05 -35.07
N ASP A 834 17.31 19.58 -35.79
CA ASP A 834 17.21 21.00 -36.14
C ASP A 834 17.62 21.88 -34.93
N SER A 835 18.89 22.28 -34.92
CA SER A 835 19.65 22.75 -33.76
C SER A 835 19.17 24.10 -33.24
N ASP A 836 18.36 24.82 -34.00
CA ASP A 836 17.87 26.15 -33.67
C ASP A 836 16.46 26.16 -33.03
N ALA A 837 15.78 25.03 -32.99
CA ALA A 837 14.40 24.98 -32.52
C ALA A 837 14.33 24.72 -30.99
N SER A 838 13.79 25.68 -30.27
CA SER A 838 13.35 25.42 -28.89
C SER A 838 12.15 24.51 -28.90
N PHE A 839 12.04 23.61 -27.91
CA PHE A 839 10.85 22.77 -27.74
C PHE A 839 9.98 23.21 -26.55
N THR A 840 8.71 22.86 -26.62
CA THR A 840 7.78 22.88 -25.47
C THR A 840 6.98 21.59 -25.51
N ASP A 841 7.14 20.75 -24.49
CA ASP A 841 6.45 19.49 -24.33
C ASP A 841 5.36 19.62 -23.28
N VAL A 842 4.13 19.22 -23.60
CA VAL A 842 2.98 19.25 -22.69
C VAL A 842 2.33 17.87 -22.72
N TYR A 843 2.13 17.30 -21.54
CA TYR A 843 1.52 15.99 -21.38
C TYR A 843 0.53 15.99 -20.21
N GLY A 844 -0.55 15.27 -20.38
CA GLY A 844 -1.53 15.03 -19.32
C GLY A 844 -2.11 13.63 -19.41
N ARG A 845 -2.30 13.01 -18.24
CA ARG A 845 -2.99 11.74 -18.04
C ARG A 845 -4.02 11.87 -16.95
N LEU A 846 -5.23 11.41 -17.23
CA LEU A 846 -6.32 11.31 -16.27
C LEU A 846 -6.82 9.87 -16.23
N MET A 847 -6.98 9.31 -15.05
CA MET A 847 -7.64 8.03 -14.84
C MET A 847 -8.70 8.16 -13.74
N VAL A 848 -9.87 7.58 -13.95
CA VAL A 848 -10.93 7.49 -12.96
C VAL A 848 -11.38 6.05 -12.85
N ALA A 849 -11.46 5.55 -11.62
CA ALA A 849 -11.91 4.21 -11.29
C ALA A 849 -13.18 4.27 -10.43
N GLN A 850 -14.19 3.48 -10.79
CA GLN A 850 -15.46 3.38 -10.06
C GLN A 850 -15.80 1.91 -9.81
N ARG A 851 -16.11 1.61 -8.53
CA ARG A 851 -16.50 0.26 -8.07
C ARG A 851 -18.02 0.12 -7.96
N PHE A 852 -18.53 -1.05 -8.38
CA PHE A 852 -19.92 -1.47 -8.27
C PHE A 852 -19.95 -2.92 -7.73
N GLY A 853 -19.89 -3.08 -6.42
CA GLY A 853 -19.77 -4.40 -5.78
C GLY A 853 -18.47 -5.12 -6.17
N ARG A 854 -18.58 -6.26 -6.87
CA ARG A 854 -17.43 -7.02 -7.42
C ARG A 854 -16.91 -6.47 -8.75
N HIS A 855 -17.67 -5.60 -9.40
CA HIS A 855 -17.35 -5.00 -10.68
C HIS A 855 -16.65 -3.66 -10.50
N SER A 856 -15.78 -3.31 -11.44
CA SER A 856 -15.19 -1.97 -11.52
C SER A 856 -15.02 -1.56 -12.99
N VAL A 857 -15.09 -0.26 -13.21
CA VAL A 857 -14.84 0.37 -14.50
C VAL A 857 -13.78 1.44 -14.31
N ASN A 858 -12.76 1.40 -15.16
CA ASN A 858 -11.69 2.38 -15.20
C ASN A 858 -11.72 3.08 -16.55
N ILE A 859 -11.61 4.39 -16.52
CA ILE A 859 -11.51 5.24 -17.70
C ILE A 859 -10.18 5.99 -17.61
N SER A 860 -9.32 5.84 -18.61
CA SER A 860 -8.05 6.56 -18.74
C SER A 860 -8.02 7.36 -20.02
N VAL A 861 -7.50 8.57 -19.94
CA VAL A 861 -7.27 9.45 -21.10
C VAL A 861 -5.87 10.02 -20.97
N GLU A 862 -5.12 9.97 -22.07
CA GLU A 862 -3.80 10.55 -22.20
C GLU A 862 -3.75 11.46 -23.41
N ALA A 863 -3.16 12.63 -23.24
CA ALA A 863 -2.94 13.57 -24.32
C ALA A 863 -1.58 14.26 -24.15
N GLY A 864 -0.87 14.43 -25.24
CA GLY A 864 0.41 15.10 -25.24
C GLY A 864 0.71 15.78 -26.56
N LYS A 865 1.55 16.81 -26.51
CA LYS A 865 2.06 17.47 -27.71
C LYS A 865 3.40 18.10 -27.43
N SER A 866 4.34 17.82 -28.30
CA SER A 866 5.63 18.50 -28.39
C SER A 866 5.59 19.51 -29.52
N PHE A 867 5.97 20.75 -29.23
CA PHE A 867 6.01 21.86 -30.15
C PHE A 867 7.46 22.28 -30.37
N GLY A 868 7.82 22.63 -31.60
CA GLY A 868 9.17 23.03 -31.95
C GLY A 868 10.12 21.85 -32.16
N GLY A 869 11.34 21.97 -31.65
CA GLY A 869 12.39 20.95 -31.79
C GLY A 869 12.20 19.72 -30.91
N THR A 870 13.20 18.87 -30.87
CA THR A 870 13.20 17.60 -30.14
C THR A 870 13.47 17.80 -28.65
N ASN A 871 12.68 17.15 -27.81
CA ASN A 871 12.96 17.03 -26.38
C ASN A 871 13.98 15.90 -26.14
N PHE A 872 15.19 16.20 -25.72
CA PHE A 872 16.24 15.21 -25.48
C PHE A 872 15.95 14.28 -24.29
N GLY A 873 15.05 14.68 -23.40
CA GLY A 873 14.53 13.79 -22.38
C GLY A 873 13.52 12.75 -22.89
N ASN A 874 12.92 13.03 -24.06
CA ASN A 874 11.97 12.16 -24.75
C ASN A 874 12.17 12.25 -26.29
N PRO A 875 13.26 11.74 -26.82
CA PRO A 875 13.70 11.99 -28.19
C PRO A 875 12.79 11.38 -29.27
N LEU A 876 12.00 10.38 -28.93
CA LEU A 876 11.01 9.78 -29.83
C LEU A 876 9.64 10.48 -29.78
N GLY A 877 9.47 11.45 -28.87
CA GLY A 877 8.16 11.99 -28.58
C GLY A 877 7.28 10.98 -27.86
N TYR A 878 6.02 10.92 -28.28
CA TYR A 878 5.06 10.00 -27.70
C TYR A 878 5.00 8.70 -28.49
N THR A 879 4.77 7.59 -27.77
CA THR A 879 4.65 6.26 -28.40
C THR A 879 3.36 5.59 -27.94
N LEU A 880 2.76 4.77 -28.80
CA LEU A 880 1.68 3.87 -28.51
C LEU A 880 1.98 2.46 -29.05
N GLY A 881 1.42 1.47 -28.41
CA GLY A 881 1.58 0.04 -28.65
C GLY A 881 1.99 -0.68 -27.37
N GLY A 882 1.64 -1.95 -27.25
CA GLY A 882 1.86 -2.78 -26.08
C GLY A 882 0.63 -2.93 -25.17
N PHE A 883 0.75 -3.79 -24.17
CA PHE A 883 -0.36 -4.18 -23.30
C PHE A 883 -0.95 -2.98 -22.53
N GLN A 884 -2.27 -2.82 -22.63
CA GLN A 884 -3.04 -1.69 -22.08
C GLN A 884 -2.64 -0.31 -22.62
N HIS A 885 -2.07 -0.28 -23.83
CA HIS A 885 -1.66 0.95 -24.51
C HIS A 885 -1.77 0.80 -26.03
N LEU A 886 -2.92 0.41 -26.56
CA LEU A 886 -3.24 -0.19 -27.85
C LEU A 886 -2.68 -1.61 -27.97
N SER A 887 -3.23 -2.50 -27.15
CA SER A 887 -2.70 -3.85 -26.88
C SER A 887 -2.52 -4.74 -28.12
N ALA A 888 -3.25 -4.52 -29.22
CA ALA A 888 -3.09 -5.29 -30.46
C ALA A 888 -1.91 -4.86 -31.33
N TYR A 889 -1.20 -3.79 -30.93
CA TYR A 889 -0.01 -3.26 -31.60
C TYR A 889 1.24 -3.62 -30.80
N ALA A 890 2.38 -3.80 -31.48
CA ALA A 890 3.66 -4.04 -30.83
C ALA A 890 4.10 -2.86 -29.96
N ALA A 891 4.93 -3.11 -28.95
CA ALA A 891 5.40 -2.05 -28.05
C ALA A 891 6.13 -0.94 -28.82
N ASP A 892 5.75 0.32 -28.55
CA ASP A 892 6.29 1.52 -29.25
C ASP A 892 6.10 1.52 -30.78
N GLN A 893 5.18 0.72 -31.32
CA GLN A 893 4.98 0.61 -32.78
C GLN A 893 4.58 1.94 -33.42
N LEU A 894 3.80 2.74 -32.72
CA LEU A 894 3.40 4.06 -33.17
C LEU A 894 4.20 5.11 -32.41
N SER A 895 4.82 6.06 -33.10
CA SER A 895 5.60 7.14 -32.51
C SER A 895 5.34 8.48 -33.20
N GLY A 896 5.39 9.58 -32.45
CA GLY A 896 5.14 10.91 -32.97
C GLY A 896 5.22 12.01 -31.92
N ASN A 897 4.98 13.25 -32.34
CA ASN A 897 5.08 14.43 -31.48
C ASN A 897 3.73 14.89 -30.88
N ALA A 898 2.64 14.24 -31.24
CA ALA A 898 1.32 14.47 -30.64
C ALA A 898 0.67 13.13 -30.31
N LEU A 899 0.05 13.03 -29.15
CA LEU A 899 -0.61 11.85 -28.60
C LEU A 899 -2.05 12.16 -28.22
N LEU A 900 -2.95 11.28 -28.58
CA LEU A 900 -4.26 11.17 -27.95
C LEU A 900 -4.59 9.69 -27.77
N TYR A 901 -4.87 9.27 -26.55
CA TYR A 901 -5.21 7.91 -26.19
C TYR A 901 -6.33 7.88 -25.17
N GLY A 902 -7.25 6.96 -25.33
CA GLY A 902 -8.35 6.71 -24.42
C GLY A 902 -8.56 5.22 -24.20
N GLN A 903 -8.86 4.84 -22.97
CA GLN A 903 -9.10 3.45 -22.59
C GLN A 903 -10.29 3.37 -21.64
N VAL A 904 -11.14 2.37 -21.84
CA VAL A 904 -12.16 1.95 -20.89
C VAL A 904 -11.90 0.50 -20.55
N THR A 905 -11.67 0.19 -19.26
CA THR A 905 -11.43 -1.16 -18.77
C THR A 905 -12.51 -1.55 -17.78
N TYR A 906 -13.17 -2.67 -18.05
CA TYR A 906 -14.08 -3.33 -17.13
C TYR A 906 -13.39 -4.51 -16.48
N MET A 907 -13.57 -4.67 -15.15
CA MET A 907 -13.03 -5.79 -14.37
C MET A 907 -14.08 -6.35 -13.42
N ASN A 908 -14.10 -7.67 -13.29
CA ASN A 908 -14.90 -8.39 -12.31
C ASN A 908 -13.97 -9.20 -11.40
N GLN A 909 -14.05 -8.97 -10.10
CA GLN A 909 -13.35 -9.73 -9.07
C GLN A 909 -14.09 -11.04 -8.80
N LEU A 910 -13.58 -12.15 -9.36
CA LEU A 910 -14.20 -13.46 -9.24
C LEU A 910 -13.99 -14.08 -7.85
N ALA A 911 -12.78 -13.97 -7.32
CA ALA A 911 -12.42 -14.57 -6.04
C ALA A 911 -11.41 -13.72 -5.27
N THR A 912 -11.44 -13.86 -3.94
CA THR A 912 -10.41 -13.36 -3.00
C THR A 912 -9.91 -14.53 -2.16
N PHE A 913 -8.60 -14.54 -1.86
CA PHE A 913 -7.92 -15.60 -1.12
C PHE A 913 -7.22 -14.99 0.08
N ASN A 914 -7.58 -15.39 1.29
CA ASN A 914 -7.11 -14.75 2.53
C ASN A 914 -5.75 -15.27 3.04
N ALA A 915 -5.29 -16.44 2.58
CA ALA A 915 -4.09 -17.10 3.10
C ALA A 915 -3.18 -17.67 2.01
N SER A 916 -3.20 -17.08 0.82
CA SER A 916 -2.45 -17.54 -0.36
C SER A 916 -1.51 -16.43 -0.84
N PRO A 917 -0.38 -16.76 -1.48
CA PRO A 917 0.42 -15.78 -2.22
C PRO A 917 -0.39 -15.11 -3.34
N ILE A 918 -1.52 -15.72 -3.77
CA ILE A 918 -2.51 -15.13 -4.66
C ILE A 918 -3.59 -14.48 -3.80
N LYS A 919 -3.78 -13.17 -3.92
CA LYS A 919 -4.74 -12.39 -3.13
C LYS A 919 -6.12 -12.32 -3.78
N ALA A 920 -6.16 -12.17 -5.12
CA ALA A 920 -7.41 -12.04 -5.85
C ALA A 920 -7.27 -12.51 -7.30
N LEU A 921 -8.40 -12.96 -7.87
CA LEU A 921 -8.56 -13.32 -9.28
C LEU A 921 -9.57 -12.37 -9.93
N TYR A 922 -9.17 -11.80 -11.08
CA TYR A 922 -10.02 -10.92 -11.89
C TYR A 922 -10.14 -11.45 -13.32
N VAL A 923 -11.27 -11.12 -13.93
CA VAL A 923 -11.49 -11.23 -15.38
C VAL A 923 -11.91 -9.86 -15.87
N GLY A 924 -11.37 -9.44 -17.00
CA GLY A 924 -11.63 -8.11 -17.52
C GLY A 924 -11.58 -8.02 -19.03
N ALA A 925 -12.05 -6.89 -19.51
CA ALA A 925 -11.94 -6.48 -20.90
C ALA A 925 -11.64 -4.99 -20.98
N SER A 926 -10.86 -4.58 -21.99
CA SER A 926 -10.63 -3.17 -22.31
C SER A 926 -10.98 -2.86 -23.77
N ALA A 927 -11.45 -1.65 -23.96
CA ALA A 927 -11.57 -1.00 -25.26
C ALA A 927 -10.63 0.21 -25.27
N GLU A 928 -9.77 0.26 -26.24
CA GLU A 928 -8.67 1.19 -26.36
C GLU A 928 -8.75 1.90 -27.71
N VAL A 929 -8.57 3.22 -27.71
CA VAL A 929 -8.59 4.02 -28.92
C VAL A 929 -7.53 5.12 -28.82
N GLY A 930 -6.75 5.33 -29.85
CA GLY A 930 -5.74 6.37 -29.85
C GLY A 930 -4.91 6.42 -31.11
N ASN A 931 -4.07 7.42 -31.18
CA ASN A 931 -3.03 7.54 -32.20
C ASN A 931 -1.93 8.47 -31.72
N VAL A 932 -0.79 8.39 -32.40
CA VAL A 932 0.25 9.41 -32.37
C VAL A 932 0.41 9.99 -33.78
N TRP A 933 0.68 11.28 -33.83
CA TRP A 933 0.83 12.03 -35.08
C TRP A 933 2.22 12.64 -35.16
N THR A 934 2.80 12.60 -36.35
CA THR A 934 4.01 13.32 -36.70
C THR A 934 3.68 14.78 -37.05
N PRO A 935 4.66 15.71 -37.13
CA PRO A 935 4.40 17.09 -37.53
C PRO A 935 3.69 17.25 -38.88
N ASP A 936 3.91 16.33 -39.79
CA ASP A 936 3.40 16.39 -41.15
C ASP A 936 1.99 15.79 -41.30
N THR A 937 1.51 15.10 -40.25
CA THR A 937 0.20 14.47 -40.27
C THR A 937 -0.84 15.33 -39.57
N ARG A 938 -2.04 15.43 -40.16
CA ARG A 938 -3.14 16.16 -39.54
C ARG A 938 -3.75 15.34 -38.41
N ILE A 939 -3.87 15.98 -37.23
CA ILE A 939 -4.61 15.40 -36.10
C ILE A 939 -6.09 15.30 -36.49
N GLY A 940 -6.61 14.10 -36.56
CA GLY A 940 -8.00 13.84 -36.95
C GLY A 940 -8.55 12.53 -36.37
N SER A 941 -9.88 12.48 -36.20
CA SER A 941 -10.56 11.29 -35.67
C SER A 941 -10.54 10.09 -36.63
N GLY A 942 -10.42 10.33 -37.95
CA GLY A 942 -10.36 9.26 -38.96
C GLY A 942 -9.10 8.42 -38.93
N SER A 943 -8.03 8.90 -38.25
CA SER A 943 -6.76 8.17 -38.11
C SER A 943 -6.63 7.39 -36.80
N LEU A 944 -7.66 7.40 -35.94
CA LEU A 944 -7.60 6.71 -34.66
C LEU A 944 -7.56 5.19 -34.84
N LYS A 945 -6.58 4.56 -34.20
CA LYS A 945 -6.43 3.12 -34.09
C LYS A 945 -7.27 2.60 -32.93
N GLN A 946 -7.74 1.36 -33.02
CA GLN A 946 -8.57 0.72 -32.01
C GLN A 946 -7.95 -0.60 -31.57
N SER A 947 -8.17 -0.99 -30.32
CA SER A 947 -7.77 -2.30 -29.79
C SER A 947 -8.76 -2.74 -28.73
N TYR A 948 -9.06 -4.03 -28.69
CA TYR A 948 -9.98 -4.66 -27.74
C TYR A 948 -9.26 -5.81 -27.08
N THR A 949 -9.18 -5.79 -25.74
CA THR A 949 -8.42 -6.79 -24.98
C THR A 949 -9.33 -7.53 -24.02
N PHE A 950 -9.20 -8.84 -23.96
CA PHE A 950 -9.79 -9.71 -22.93
C PHE A 950 -8.65 -10.29 -22.11
N PHE A 951 -8.78 -10.24 -20.79
CA PHE A 951 -7.72 -10.70 -19.91
C PHE A 951 -8.23 -11.35 -18.63
N THR A 952 -7.43 -12.27 -18.10
CA THR A 952 -7.51 -12.79 -16.74
C THR A 952 -6.31 -12.27 -15.97
N SER A 953 -6.50 -11.86 -14.73
CA SER A 953 -5.41 -11.35 -13.92
C SER A 953 -5.48 -11.83 -12.47
N LEU A 954 -4.30 -11.98 -11.88
CA LEU A 954 -4.09 -12.39 -10.51
C LEU A 954 -3.34 -11.30 -9.77
N THR A 955 -3.80 -10.94 -8.59
CA THR A 955 -2.98 -10.16 -7.64
C THR A 955 -2.17 -11.14 -6.83
N THR A 956 -0.84 -11.08 -6.90
CA THR A 956 0.07 -11.95 -6.16
C THR A 956 0.96 -11.16 -5.21
N ALA A 957 1.65 -11.87 -4.32
CA ALA A 957 2.64 -11.28 -3.42
C ALA A 957 3.84 -10.67 -4.19
N PHE A 958 4.09 -11.13 -5.43
CA PHE A 958 5.19 -10.67 -6.30
C PHE A 958 4.75 -9.61 -7.33
N GLY A 959 3.52 -9.16 -7.25
CA GLY A 959 2.90 -8.23 -8.19
C GLY A 959 1.76 -8.85 -8.99
N PRO A 960 1.13 -8.08 -9.89
CA PRO A 960 0.06 -8.55 -10.74
C PRO A 960 0.56 -9.50 -11.83
N VAL A 961 -0.26 -10.48 -12.17
CA VAL A 961 -0.03 -11.38 -13.32
C VAL A 961 -1.20 -11.24 -14.26
N TYR A 962 -0.93 -11.03 -15.56
CA TYR A 962 -1.95 -10.94 -16.59
C TYR A 962 -1.72 -11.99 -17.68
N PHE A 963 -2.84 -12.54 -18.16
CA PHE A 963 -2.92 -13.29 -19.40
C PHE A 963 -4.01 -12.64 -20.24
N GLY A 964 -3.70 -12.23 -21.45
CA GLY A 964 -4.63 -11.49 -22.28
C GLY A 964 -4.51 -11.77 -23.76
N VAL A 965 -5.60 -11.53 -24.46
CA VAL A 965 -5.70 -11.58 -25.92
C VAL A 965 -6.25 -10.25 -26.39
N ALA A 966 -5.53 -9.59 -27.28
CA ALA A 966 -5.90 -8.32 -27.87
C ALA A 966 -6.21 -8.48 -29.36
N LEU A 967 -7.23 -7.77 -29.82
CA LEU A 967 -7.75 -7.80 -31.20
C LEU A 967 -7.89 -6.36 -31.70
N ALA A 968 -7.60 -6.12 -32.97
CA ALA A 968 -7.86 -4.84 -33.62
C ALA A 968 -8.40 -5.04 -35.05
N PRO A 969 -9.04 -4.01 -35.65
CA PRO A 969 -9.42 -3.99 -37.05
C PRO A 969 -8.25 -4.32 -37.97
N GLY A 970 -8.50 -4.95 -39.11
CA GLY A 970 -7.48 -5.42 -40.03
C GLY A 970 -6.89 -6.78 -39.65
N GLY A 971 -7.55 -7.55 -38.74
CA GLY A 971 -7.12 -8.91 -38.36
C GLY A 971 -5.92 -8.96 -37.42
N ARG A 972 -5.52 -7.84 -36.84
CA ARG A 972 -4.43 -7.78 -35.86
C ARG A 972 -4.85 -8.51 -34.59
N ARG A 973 -3.94 -9.30 -34.04
CA ARG A 973 -4.12 -10.02 -32.78
C ARG A 973 -2.80 -10.14 -32.05
N ASN A 974 -2.87 -10.07 -30.72
CA ASN A 974 -1.71 -10.24 -29.87
C ASN A 974 -2.09 -11.00 -28.61
N ILE A 975 -1.21 -11.87 -28.14
CA ILE A 975 -1.39 -12.66 -26.93
C ILE A 975 -0.33 -12.18 -25.94
N TYR A 976 -0.75 -11.91 -24.71
CA TYR A 976 0.11 -11.37 -23.68
C TYR A 976 0.22 -12.27 -22.47
N PHE A 977 1.41 -12.36 -21.96
CA PHE A 977 1.72 -12.68 -20.57
C PHE A 977 2.47 -11.52 -19.94
N GLN A 978 2.02 -11.07 -18.77
CA GLN A 978 2.71 -10.04 -18.02
C GLN A 978 2.73 -10.34 -16.54
N LEU A 979 3.90 -10.27 -15.91
CA LEU A 979 4.13 -10.24 -14.48
C LEU A 979 4.64 -8.85 -14.11
N GLY A 980 4.15 -8.30 -13.01
CA GLY A 980 4.48 -6.94 -12.60
C GLY A 980 3.60 -5.91 -13.31
N ARG A 981 3.91 -4.62 -13.07
CA ARG A 981 3.09 -3.53 -13.57
C ARG A 981 3.44 -3.17 -15.01
N THR A 982 2.42 -2.71 -15.75
CA THR A 982 2.59 -2.06 -17.05
C THR A 982 3.10 -0.64 -16.83
N TYR A 983 4.14 -0.23 -17.49
CA TYR A 983 4.73 1.10 -17.40
C TYR A 983 4.63 1.83 -18.73
#